data_be3625e73060528397ae98f384f78960
#
_entry.id   be3625e73060528397ae98f384f78960
#
_cell.length_a   1.000
_cell.length_b   1.000
_cell.length_c   1.000
_cell.angle_alpha   90.00
_cell.angle_beta   90.00
_cell.angle_gamma   90.00
#
_symmetry.space_group_name_H-M   'P 1'
#
loop_
_entity.id
_entity.type
_entity.pdbx_description
1 polymer ?
#
loop_
_entity_poly.entity_id
_entity_poly.type
_entity_poly.pdbx_seq_one_letter_code
_entity_poly.pdbx_strand_id
1 'polypeptide(L)'
;MGNAESNVTSGVKKQADTSSILMYKLVDLKGGGLLVELMKRAARTKQFAELDHAIKTKVEPFLYNKGEGRLIPISHLVLIRNKERPRHKWLPYLKHMDMDTELDIEKMPIDNDPEKIDPKKCREVCWDLMERGAVGETILHLCLLNATSIHADLAKRLLRFYPKLINDIYMCDEYYGESVLHIAIVNEDPAMVKFLLDSGADYHERCTGNFMCPEDQKATRQDTVEHEWVNLSPLTNYEGYVYWGEYPLSFAACLGQEECFRLMLARGANPDNQDTNGNTVLHMLVIYEKLETFDMAYEVGANISVRNVQNLTPLTLAAKLARIEMFFHILNIEREIYWQIGSIACAAYPLGQIDTIDIETGHISKNSALNLVVFGDKDEHLELMDGVLVDLLNAKWNAFVKLRFYRQFFQFLIYFLVSLVCFTLRPGPLPNGDSPASPPTGAPSNTSMFPKENTTDYVPQVVAAFRAVIGDPHAYKRRKRQALNGDSRVTSVEPEITVNNGKFSSDNNMNDSLANSSTNADLSLAVVYFRLFRFSVLQVEKDGSGEEEDEEEEEWWEDSGECRLWRVNTYEDVIRLTAEVALEFGALLYLLAALREASFLGLHMFIENLMTVPSRVMFLFSCLMMMGAPILRFSCEDEAEDILAVMIMLLTSPYFLFFCRGFKTVGPFVVMIYRMVMGDLLRFVSIYMVFVMGFSQAYYIIFLSFDNPSTPDGVDDTVSNPMPNPVEAGMAMFLMSLNTFGDYFSAFEKTEHELEAKVCFVIFMGIVAILLVNMLIAMMGNTYQKIAETRNEWQRQWARIVLVVERGVPPKERLTKLMWYSQPMSDGRRALVLRLNQTEQDKEEMKEILEMKRVHNRIVEKRQKRLAKLSNNHILF
;
A
#
# COMPACT_ATOMS: atom_id res chain seq x y z
N MET A 1 7.97 29.38 -22.22
CA MET A 1 7.73 29.75 -20.82
C MET A 1 8.90 30.60 -20.38
N GLY A 2 8.65 31.91 -20.16
CA GLY A 2 9.69 32.89 -19.95
C GLY A 2 10.39 32.71 -18.60
N ASN A 3 11.68 32.97 -18.60
CA ASN A 3 12.59 33.32 -17.51
C ASN A 3 11.99 33.24 -16.09
N ALA A 4 11.79 32.07 -15.57
CA ALA A 4 11.82 31.86 -14.14
C ALA A 4 13.27 32.06 -13.72
N GLU A 5 13.62 33.22 -13.16
CA GLU A 5 14.86 33.38 -12.39
C GLU A 5 14.97 32.15 -11.50
N SER A 6 16.02 31.35 -11.67
CA SER A 6 16.17 30.12 -10.91
C SER A 6 16.05 30.51 -9.42
N ASN A 7 15.17 29.84 -8.68
CA ASN A 7 14.96 30.10 -7.24
C ASN A 7 16.28 30.03 -6.43
N VAL A 8 17.28 29.33 -6.94
CA VAL A 8 18.64 29.23 -6.41
C VAL A 8 19.31 30.60 -6.36
N THR A 9 19.32 31.32 -7.49
CA THR A 9 19.95 32.67 -7.55
C THR A 9 19.23 33.67 -6.65
N SER A 10 17.91 33.60 -6.54
CA SER A 10 17.12 34.51 -5.69
C SER A 10 17.25 34.16 -4.21
N GLY A 11 17.41 32.91 -3.85
CA GLY A 11 17.61 32.41 -2.49
C GLY A 11 18.96 32.85 -1.92
N VAL A 12 20.06 32.63 -2.68
CA VAL A 12 21.40 33.08 -2.31
C VAL A 12 21.46 34.59 -2.16
N LYS A 13 20.84 35.35 -3.08
CA LYS A 13 20.82 36.84 -3.01
C LYS A 13 20.05 37.39 -1.80
N LYS A 14 19.11 36.61 -1.22
CA LYS A 14 18.30 37.06 -0.06
C LYS A 14 18.93 36.73 1.29
N GLN A 15 19.84 35.76 1.40
CA GLN A 15 20.35 35.26 2.66
C GLN A 15 21.61 35.99 3.18
N ALA A 16 22.29 36.78 2.34
CA ALA A 16 23.59 37.30 2.68
C ALA A 16 23.52 38.67 3.37
N ASP A 17 23.95 38.71 4.63
CA ASP A 17 24.43 39.94 5.25
C ASP A 17 25.86 40.23 4.70
N THR A 18 25.90 40.99 3.60
CA THR A 18 27.07 41.11 2.71
C THR A 18 28.18 41.99 3.27
N SER A 19 28.01 42.60 4.45
CA SER A 19 28.92 43.62 4.96
C SER A 19 30.21 43.08 5.59
N SER A 20 30.25 41.84 6.09
CA SER A 20 31.34 41.26 6.85
C SER A 20 32.30 40.42 6.01
N ILE A 21 31.85 39.83 4.88
CA ILE A 21 32.66 38.88 4.11
C ILE A 21 33.54 39.59 3.10
N LEU A 22 34.87 39.42 3.22
CA LEU A 22 35.83 40.10 2.39
C LEU A 22 35.76 39.71 0.90
N MET A 23 35.39 38.48 0.59
CA MET A 23 35.26 37.98 -0.79
C MET A 23 34.26 38.82 -1.61
N TYR A 24 33.13 39.27 -1.01
CA TYR A 24 32.15 40.07 -1.70
C TYR A 24 32.61 41.48 -2.11
N LYS A 25 33.76 41.98 -1.52
CA LYS A 25 34.39 43.19 -2.00
C LYS A 25 35.08 42.99 -3.36
N LEU A 26 35.45 41.73 -3.69
CA LEU A 26 36.10 41.39 -4.97
C LEU A 26 35.04 41.17 -6.08
N VAL A 27 34.03 40.34 -5.79
CA VAL A 27 32.86 40.11 -6.64
C VAL A 27 31.64 40.00 -5.73
N ASP A 28 30.66 40.85 -5.90
CA ASP A 28 29.48 40.83 -5.05
C ASP A 28 28.30 40.03 -5.67
N LEU A 29 27.32 39.73 -4.85
CA LEU A 29 26.09 38.98 -5.25
C LEU A 29 25.23 39.75 -6.27
N LYS A 30 25.40 41.07 -6.41
CA LYS A 30 24.65 41.93 -7.32
C LYS A 30 25.38 42.24 -8.62
N GLY A 31 26.54 41.61 -8.84
CA GLY A 31 27.32 41.78 -10.06
C GLY A 31 28.24 43.01 -10.07
N GLY A 32 28.65 43.52 -8.88
CA GLY A 32 29.66 44.54 -8.70
C GLY A 32 30.96 43.99 -8.12
N GLY A 33 31.80 44.85 -7.54
CA GLY A 33 33.03 44.51 -6.87
C GLY A 33 34.26 44.91 -7.63
N LEU A 34 35.41 44.92 -6.91
CA LEU A 34 36.69 45.44 -7.42
C LEU A 34 37.14 44.73 -8.71
N LEU A 35 37.12 43.41 -8.77
CA LEU A 35 37.57 42.65 -9.93
C LEU A 35 36.63 42.84 -11.14
N VAL A 36 35.36 43.03 -10.91
CA VAL A 36 34.36 43.29 -11.97
C VAL A 36 34.57 44.70 -12.58
N GLU A 37 34.85 45.70 -11.75
CA GLU A 37 35.18 47.05 -12.22
C GLU A 37 36.49 47.09 -13.00
N LEU A 38 37.52 46.39 -12.50
CA LEU A 38 38.79 46.27 -13.23
C LEU A 38 38.60 45.52 -14.56
N MET A 39 37.74 44.48 -14.56
CA MET A 39 37.42 43.74 -15.81
C MET A 39 36.67 44.63 -16.80
N LYS A 40 35.70 45.44 -16.36
CA LYS A 40 34.99 46.43 -17.19
C LYS A 40 35.98 47.45 -17.80
N ARG A 41 36.95 47.92 -16.99
CA ARG A 41 38.00 48.84 -17.44
C ARG A 41 38.88 48.15 -18.45
N ALA A 42 39.41 46.96 -18.12
CA ALA A 42 40.28 46.17 -19.00
C ALA A 42 39.65 45.83 -20.35
N ALA A 43 38.34 45.50 -20.33
CA ALA A 43 37.59 45.21 -21.55
C ALA A 43 37.52 46.45 -22.50
N ARG A 44 37.38 47.68 -21.91
CA ARG A 44 37.36 48.93 -22.66
C ARG A 44 38.73 49.35 -23.18
N THR A 45 39.78 49.21 -22.36
CA THR A 45 41.13 49.66 -22.67
C THR A 45 42.00 48.61 -23.35
N LYS A 46 41.55 47.35 -23.33
CA LYS A 46 42.29 46.16 -23.77
C LYS A 46 43.62 45.92 -23.01
N GLN A 47 43.76 46.56 -21.84
CA GLN A 47 44.90 46.40 -20.93
C GLN A 47 44.50 45.57 -19.71
N PHE A 48 45.07 44.41 -19.56
CA PHE A 48 44.69 43.45 -18.53
C PHE A 48 45.71 43.32 -17.36
N ALA A 49 46.85 44.05 -17.45
CA ALA A 49 47.94 43.90 -16.47
C ALA A 49 47.52 44.29 -15.02
N GLU A 50 46.68 45.32 -14.88
CA GLU A 50 46.16 45.77 -13.58
C GLU A 50 45.22 44.72 -12.96
N LEU A 51 44.33 44.11 -13.80
CA LEU A 51 43.46 43.05 -13.38
C LEU A 51 44.25 41.78 -13.01
N ASP A 52 45.25 41.40 -13.81
CA ASP A 52 46.08 40.22 -13.50
C ASP A 52 46.88 40.38 -12.20
N HIS A 53 47.37 41.61 -11.95
CA HIS A 53 48.03 41.92 -10.69
C HIS A 53 47.03 41.85 -9.51
N ALA A 54 45.80 42.37 -9.68
CA ALA A 54 44.75 42.29 -8.67
C ALA A 54 44.32 40.85 -8.39
N ILE A 55 44.20 40.02 -9.41
CA ILE A 55 43.89 38.58 -9.25
C ILE A 55 44.97 37.90 -8.40
N LYS A 56 46.27 38.11 -8.72
CA LYS A 56 47.39 37.52 -7.97
C LYS A 56 47.49 38.01 -6.53
N THR A 57 47.26 39.29 -6.28
CA THR A 57 47.50 39.88 -4.96
C THR A 57 46.28 39.84 -4.04
N LYS A 58 45.06 39.83 -4.60
CA LYS A 58 43.83 39.92 -3.81
C LYS A 58 43.05 38.62 -3.71
N VAL A 59 43.25 37.68 -4.67
CA VAL A 59 42.58 36.35 -4.64
C VAL A 59 43.48 35.30 -3.97
N GLU A 60 44.80 35.37 -4.16
CA GLU A 60 45.75 34.40 -3.59
C GLU A 60 45.62 34.17 -2.07
N PRO A 61 45.32 35.20 -1.22
CA PRO A 61 45.12 35.00 0.21
C PRO A 61 43.96 34.10 0.60
N PHE A 62 43.00 33.90 -0.29
CA PHE A 62 41.84 33.03 -0.08
C PHE A 62 42.07 31.58 -0.56
N LEU A 63 43.28 31.27 -1.06
CA LEU A 63 43.54 29.99 -1.70
C LEU A 63 44.53 29.17 -0.87
N TYR A 64 44.25 27.88 -0.69
CA TYR A 64 45.19 26.93 -0.12
C TYR A 64 46.40 26.75 -1.06
N ASN A 65 47.59 26.81 -0.49
CA ASN A 65 48.84 26.59 -1.18
C ASN A 65 48.99 27.43 -2.47
N LYS A 66 48.56 28.69 -2.43
CA LYS A 66 48.61 29.63 -3.58
C LYS A 66 47.86 29.15 -4.82
N GLY A 67 46.82 28.35 -4.61
CA GLY A 67 45.97 27.79 -5.70
C GLY A 67 46.33 26.37 -6.12
N GLU A 68 47.32 25.73 -5.48
CA GLU A 68 47.60 24.30 -5.67
C GLU A 68 46.66 23.37 -4.93
N GLY A 69 45.76 23.93 -4.09
CA GLY A 69 44.79 23.17 -3.33
C GLY A 69 45.38 22.41 -2.12
N ARG A 70 44.48 21.86 -1.30
CA ARG A 70 44.80 21.02 -0.14
C ARG A 70 43.84 19.81 -0.14
N LEU A 71 44.37 18.62 0.16
CA LEU A 71 43.58 17.43 0.39
C LEU A 71 42.94 17.50 1.78
N ILE A 72 41.58 17.46 1.83
CA ILE A 72 40.83 17.52 3.07
C ILE A 72 40.06 16.20 3.19
N PRO A 73 40.09 15.50 4.34
CA PRO A 73 39.35 14.29 4.57
C PRO A 73 37.83 14.51 4.45
N ILE A 74 37.14 13.59 3.77
CA ILE A 74 35.71 13.66 3.55
C ILE A 74 34.94 13.73 4.88
N SER A 75 35.40 12.99 5.90
CA SER A 75 34.81 13.03 7.23
C SER A 75 34.76 14.44 7.83
N HIS A 76 35.79 15.28 7.58
CA HIS A 76 35.79 16.68 8.03
C HIS A 76 34.72 17.52 7.32
N LEU A 77 34.60 17.39 5.99
CA LEU A 77 33.66 18.15 5.20
C LEU A 77 32.20 17.78 5.62
N VAL A 78 31.97 16.50 5.89
CA VAL A 78 30.67 16.03 6.38
C VAL A 78 30.37 16.58 7.79
N LEU A 79 31.36 16.65 8.67
CA LEU A 79 31.16 17.21 10.02
C LEU A 79 30.83 18.70 9.97
N ILE A 80 31.52 19.46 9.11
CA ILE A 80 31.26 20.90 8.89
C ILE A 80 29.84 21.08 8.41
N ARG A 81 29.45 20.37 7.36
CA ARG A 81 28.08 20.39 6.82
C ARG A 81 27.04 20.00 7.87
N ASN A 82 27.29 18.96 8.65
CA ASN A 82 26.34 18.47 9.66
C ASN A 82 26.13 19.48 10.80
N LYS A 83 27.13 20.28 11.15
CA LYS A 83 27.05 21.33 12.18
C LYS A 83 26.04 22.44 11.81
N GLU A 84 25.81 22.71 10.54
CA GLU A 84 24.84 23.70 10.06
C GLU A 84 23.39 23.25 10.28
N ARG A 85 23.17 21.95 10.49
CA ARG A 85 21.83 21.38 10.70
C ARG A 85 21.31 21.59 12.12
N PRO A 86 19.98 21.48 12.32
CA PRO A 86 19.41 21.50 13.67
C PRO A 86 20.01 20.40 14.57
N ARG A 87 20.28 20.72 15.83
CA ARG A 87 21.02 19.85 16.79
C ARG A 87 20.44 18.43 16.93
N HIS A 88 19.12 18.25 16.78
CA HIS A 88 18.49 16.94 16.84
C HIS A 88 18.87 16.03 15.67
N LYS A 89 19.31 16.60 14.53
CA LYS A 89 19.78 15.89 13.34
C LYS A 89 21.29 15.68 13.30
N TRP A 90 22.03 16.16 14.31
CA TRP A 90 23.47 15.99 14.36
C TRP A 90 23.85 14.52 14.49
N LEU A 91 24.97 14.16 13.90
CA LEU A 91 25.59 12.87 14.10
C LEU A 91 25.84 12.59 15.60
N PRO A 92 25.73 11.34 16.07
CA PRO A 92 25.90 10.99 17.49
C PRO A 92 27.15 11.54 18.10
N TYR A 93 28.26 11.55 17.35
CA TYR A 93 29.54 12.07 17.75
C TYR A 93 29.50 13.58 18.08
N LEU A 94 28.81 14.38 17.27
CA LEU A 94 28.68 15.82 17.47
C LEU A 94 27.73 16.20 18.59
N LYS A 95 26.76 15.34 18.93
CA LYS A 95 25.76 15.59 19.99
C LYS A 95 26.39 15.73 21.38
N HIS A 96 27.57 15.17 21.59
CA HIS A 96 28.32 15.21 22.86
C HIS A 96 29.28 16.39 22.97
N MET A 97 29.37 17.22 21.91
CA MET A 97 30.23 18.41 21.93
C MET A 97 29.45 19.64 22.40
N ASP A 98 30.08 20.48 23.23
CA ASP A 98 29.49 21.75 23.67
C ASP A 98 29.38 22.74 22.50
N MET A 99 28.36 23.58 22.49
CA MET A 99 28.02 24.49 21.39
C MET A 99 29.11 25.58 21.16
N ASP A 100 29.86 25.91 22.20
CA ASP A 100 30.89 26.98 22.18
C ASP A 100 32.29 26.48 21.79
N THR A 101 32.45 25.18 21.60
CA THR A 101 33.71 24.67 21.05
C THR A 101 33.68 24.95 19.54
N GLU A 102 34.39 25.99 19.11
CA GLU A 102 34.80 26.12 17.73
C GLU A 102 35.41 24.79 17.33
N LEU A 103 34.88 24.16 16.30
CA LEU A 103 35.49 22.98 15.69
C LEU A 103 36.80 23.45 15.09
N ASP A 104 37.84 23.45 15.92
CA ASP A 104 39.21 23.69 15.49
C ASP A 104 39.60 22.47 14.65
N ILE A 105 39.25 22.54 13.36
CA ILE A 105 39.47 21.48 12.38
C ILE A 105 40.92 21.09 12.31
N GLU A 106 41.81 22.04 12.67
CA GLU A 106 43.26 21.83 12.78
C GLU A 106 43.69 21.02 14.02
N LYS A 107 42.88 20.97 15.07
CA LYS A 107 43.15 20.27 16.33
C LYS A 107 42.41 18.92 16.49
N MET A 108 41.55 18.57 15.56
CA MET A 108 41.02 17.21 15.58
C MET A 108 42.15 16.19 15.40
N PRO A 109 42.19 15.13 16.25
CA PRO A 109 43.17 14.07 16.09
C PRO A 109 42.83 13.23 14.86
N ILE A 110 43.30 13.74 13.74
CA ILE A 110 43.39 12.92 12.53
C ILE A 110 44.76 12.32 12.59
N ASP A 111 44.88 11.05 12.29
CA ASP A 111 46.16 10.44 11.95
C ASP A 111 46.78 11.28 10.83
N ASN A 112 47.53 12.32 11.24
CA ASN A 112 48.20 13.26 10.35
C ASN A 112 49.48 12.63 9.78
N ASP A 113 49.54 11.31 9.67
CA ASP A 113 50.58 10.64 8.93
C ASP A 113 50.34 10.85 7.43
N PRO A 114 51.07 11.72 6.73
CA PRO A 114 50.86 11.97 5.29
C PRO A 114 51.02 10.71 4.44
N GLU A 115 51.69 9.68 4.96
CA GLU A 115 51.87 8.39 4.28
C GLU A 115 50.67 7.43 4.39
N LYS A 116 49.68 7.72 5.24
CA LYS A 116 48.46 6.89 5.44
C LYS A 116 47.17 7.48 4.86
N ILE A 117 47.25 8.66 4.26
CA ILE A 117 46.03 9.30 3.69
C ILE A 117 45.68 8.60 2.37
N ASP A 118 44.58 7.82 2.38
CA ASP A 118 43.99 7.27 1.17
C ASP A 118 43.42 8.42 0.33
N PRO A 119 43.97 8.72 -0.87
CA PRO A 119 43.46 9.80 -1.73
C PRO A 119 41.97 9.66 -2.07
N LYS A 120 41.46 8.45 -2.01
CA LYS A 120 40.02 8.17 -2.30
C LYS A 120 39.09 8.63 -1.18
N LYS A 121 39.62 8.88 0.01
CA LYS A 121 38.87 9.38 1.18
C LYS A 121 39.07 10.87 1.44
N CYS A 122 39.69 11.57 0.52
CA CYS A 122 39.97 13.00 0.59
C CYS A 122 39.42 13.71 -0.64
N ARG A 123 38.98 14.95 -0.43
CA ARG A 123 38.62 15.87 -1.53
C ARG A 123 39.72 16.93 -1.64
N GLU A 124 40.13 17.24 -2.84
CA GLU A 124 40.98 18.39 -3.12
C GLU A 124 40.12 19.67 -3.09
N VAL A 125 40.46 20.62 -2.25
CA VAL A 125 39.82 21.92 -2.07
C VAL A 125 40.82 23.01 -2.34
N CYS A 126 40.47 23.93 -3.24
CA CYS A 126 41.36 25.03 -3.63
C CYS A 126 41.10 26.31 -2.84
N TRP A 127 39.85 26.67 -2.61
CA TRP A 127 39.43 27.85 -1.83
C TRP A 127 39.38 27.54 -0.34
N ASP A 128 39.92 28.44 0.50
CA ASP A 128 39.90 28.26 1.96
C ASP A 128 38.47 28.11 2.50
N LEU A 129 38.26 27.09 3.32
CA LEU A 129 36.97 26.77 3.90
C LEU A 129 36.43 27.86 4.82
N MET A 130 37.31 28.61 5.49
CA MET A 130 36.95 29.68 6.43
C MET A 130 36.63 31.00 5.71
N GLU A 131 37.12 31.19 4.50
CA GLU A 131 36.98 32.42 3.70
C GLU A 131 35.97 32.31 2.57
N ARG A 132 35.00 31.37 2.70
CA ARG A 132 33.93 31.18 1.72
C ARG A 132 32.80 32.18 1.91
N GLY A 133 31.95 32.29 0.92
CA GLY A 133 30.72 33.08 0.99
C GLY A 133 29.69 32.55 1.98
N ALA A 134 28.60 33.32 2.18
CA ALA A 134 27.57 33.03 3.16
C ALA A 134 26.88 31.67 2.98
N VAL A 135 26.88 31.12 1.78
CA VAL A 135 26.31 29.78 1.43
C VAL A 135 27.43 28.83 0.93
N GLY A 136 28.69 29.07 1.32
CA GLY A 136 29.81 28.20 0.99
C GLY A 136 30.33 28.32 -0.44
N GLU A 137 29.99 29.38 -1.16
CA GLU A 137 30.42 29.67 -2.53
C GLU A 137 31.83 30.22 -2.59
N THR A 138 32.48 30.08 -3.74
CA THR A 138 33.75 30.72 -4.10
C THR A 138 33.50 31.89 -5.06
N ILE A 139 34.56 32.67 -5.32
CA ILE A 139 34.51 33.78 -6.30
C ILE A 139 34.13 33.29 -7.71
N LEU A 140 34.49 32.06 -8.08
CA LEU A 140 34.16 31.49 -9.37
C LEU A 140 32.69 31.19 -9.48
N HIS A 141 32.08 30.69 -8.41
CA HIS A 141 30.64 30.49 -8.33
C HIS A 141 29.88 31.82 -8.49
N LEU A 142 30.36 32.89 -7.81
CA LEU A 142 29.74 34.23 -7.92
C LEU A 142 29.80 34.78 -9.36
N CYS A 143 30.90 34.53 -10.08
CA CYS A 143 30.99 34.94 -11.48
C CYS A 143 29.93 34.27 -12.34
N LEU A 144 29.69 32.96 -12.14
CA LEU A 144 28.67 32.24 -12.91
C LEU A 144 27.24 32.55 -12.45
N LEU A 145 27.00 32.75 -11.17
CA LEU A 145 25.68 33.17 -10.65
C LEU A 145 25.20 34.52 -11.23
N ASN A 146 26.12 35.44 -11.54
CA ASN A 146 25.77 36.71 -12.16
C ASN A 146 25.56 36.62 -13.67
N ALA A 147 26.07 35.60 -14.36
CA ALA A 147 25.82 35.22 -15.74
C ALA A 147 25.97 36.30 -16.81
N THR A 148 26.72 37.35 -16.59
CA THR A 148 27.00 38.38 -17.61
C THR A 148 28.29 38.08 -18.38
N SER A 149 28.42 38.58 -19.58
CA SER A 149 29.63 38.41 -20.42
C SER A 149 30.90 38.83 -19.72
N ILE A 150 30.84 39.91 -18.93
CA ILE A 150 32.01 40.40 -18.14
C ILE A 150 32.40 39.41 -17.04
N HIS A 151 31.41 38.81 -16.37
CA HIS A 151 31.68 37.81 -15.36
C HIS A 151 32.18 36.49 -15.95
N ALA A 152 31.65 36.11 -17.13
CA ALA A 152 32.12 34.97 -17.89
C ALA A 152 33.60 35.13 -18.30
N ASP A 153 34.01 36.31 -18.76
CA ASP A 153 35.39 36.59 -19.13
C ASP A 153 36.30 36.67 -17.88
N LEU A 154 35.78 37.19 -16.75
CA LEU A 154 36.51 37.17 -15.49
C LEU A 154 36.70 35.73 -14.99
N ALA A 155 35.69 34.87 -15.07
CA ALA A 155 35.80 33.46 -14.72
C ALA A 155 36.85 32.72 -15.56
N LYS A 156 36.84 32.92 -16.89
CA LYS A 156 37.87 32.38 -17.78
C LYS A 156 39.26 32.81 -17.40
N ARG A 157 39.40 34.07 -16.92
CA ARG A 157 40.70 34.61 -16.55
C ARG A 157 41.14 34.09 -15.18
N LEU A 158 40.27 33.96 -14.21
CA LEU A 158 40.57 33.32 -12.91
C LEU A 158 41.07 31.90 -13.12
N LEU A 159 40.45 31.11 -13.98
CA LEU A 159 40.83 29.72 -14.26
C LEU A 159 42.20 29.61 -14.97
N ARG A 160 42.65 30.63 -15.69
CA ARG A 160 44.03 30.67 -16.24
C ARG A 160 45.10 30.76 -15.14
N PHE A 161 44.79 31.45 -14.03
CA PHE A 161 45.72 31.58 -12.90
C PHE A 161 45.62 30.43 -11.92
N TYR A 162 44.38 29.96 -11.66
CA TYR A 162 44.10 28.96 -10.67
C TYR A 162 43.19 27.83 -11.26
N PRO A 163 43.79 26.93 -12.06
CA PRO A 163 42.99 25.89 -12.76
C PRO A 163 42.26 24.96 -11.83
N LYS A 164 42.81 24.64 -10.64
CA LYS A 164 42.21 23.72 -9.67
C LYS A 164 40.92 24.26 -9.03
N LEU A 165 40.66 25.56 -9.11
CA LEU A 165 39.46 26.19 -8.60
C LEU A 165 38.18 25.70 -9.32
N ILE A 166 38.31 25.11 -10.52
CA ILE A 166 37.21 24.67 -11.36
C ILE A 166 36.35 23.56 -10.71
N ASN A 167 36.95 22.72 -9.86
CA ASN A 167 36.29 21.59 -9.22
C ASN A 167 35.93 21.86 -7.75
N ASP A 168 36.10 23.12 -7.27
CA ASP A 168 35.53 23.50 -5.99
C ASP A 168 34.01 23.50 -6.04
N ILE A 169 33.41 23.08 -4.93
CA ILE A 169 31.95 22.92 -4.78
C ILE A 169 31.40 23.84 -3.70
N TYR A 170 30.09 24.04 -3.67
CA TYR A 170 29.43 24.64 -2.51
C TYR A 170 29.61 23.77 -1.27
N MET A 171 29.93 24.39 -0.12
CA MET A 171 30.22 23.65 1.11
C MET A 171 29.10 23.73 2.17
N CYS A 172 28.06 24.57 1.98
CA CYS A 172 26.93 24.63 2.91
C CYS A 172 26.00 23.39 2.77
N ASP A 173 25.20 23.10 3.81
CA ASP A 173 24.27 21.99 3.77
C ASP A 173 23.19 22.14 2.69
N GLU A 174 22.76 23.35 2.38
CA GLU A 174 21.68 23.63 1.44
C GLU A 174 22.07 23.32 -0.02
N TYR A 175 23.28 23.70 -0.45
CA TYR A 175 23.75 23.56 -1.84
C TYR A 175 24.97 22.65 -1.99
N TYR A 176 25.23 21.77 -1.03
CA TYR A 176 26.45 20.96 -0.99
C TYR A 176 26.66 20.15 -2.27
N GLY A 177 27.86 20.22 -2.84
CA GLY A 177 28.22 19.50 -4.05
C GLY A 177 27.93 20.26 -5.35
N GLU A 178 27.21 21.38 -5.32
CA GLU A 178 26.99 22.18 -6.51
C GLU A 178 28.33 22.76 -7.02
N SER A 179 28.68 22.42 -8.23
CA SER A 179 29.91 22.90 -8.91
C SER A 179 29.58 24.01 -9.90
N VAL A 180 30.61 24.69 -10.36
CA VAL A 180 30.47 25.70 -11.42
C VAL A 180 29.89 25.17 -12.71
N LEU A 181 30.03 23.86 -12.98
CA LEU A 181 29.41 23.21 -14.15
C LEU A 181 27.90 23.15 -13.98
N HIS A 182 27.38 22.79 -12.81
CA HIS A 182 25.94 22.81 -12.52
C HIS A 182 25.34 24.20 -12.75
N ILE A 183 26.01 25.27 -12.25
CA ILE A 183 25.52 26.65 -12.43
C ILE A 183 25.53 27.06 -13.91
N ALA A 184 26.56 26.69 -14.66
CA ALA A 184 26.61 27.01 -16.10
C ALA A 184 25.47 26.34 -16.89
N ILE A 185 25.09 25.11 -16.48
CA ILE A 185 23.94 24.39 -17.06
C ILE A 185 22.63 25.10 -16.69
N VAL A 186 22.46 25.47 -15.42
CA VAL A 186 21.25 26.20 -14.95
C VAL A 186 21.11 27.55 -15.68
N ASN A 187 22.23 28.20 -16.03
CA ASN A 187 22.24 29.45 -16.79
C ASN A 187 21.99 29.28 -18.30
N GLU A 188 21.82 28.07 -18.77
CA GLU A 188 21.60 27.77 -20.20
C GLU A 188 22.73 28.33 -21.13
N ASP A 189 24.01 28.22 -20.66
CA ASP A 189 25.18 28.73 -21.41
C ASP A 189 26.05 27.58 -21.95
N PRO A 190 25.74 27.01 -23.12
CA PRO A 190 26.52 25.92 -23.72
C PRO A 190 27.98 26.29 -24.00
N ALA A 191 28.24 27.58 -24.29
CA ALA A 191 29.59 28.06 -24.56
C ALA A 191 30.45 28.00 -23.29
N MET A 192 29.91 28.39 -22.16
CA MET A 192 30.55 28.27 -20.84
C MET A 192 30.71 26.81 -20.43
N VAL A 193 29.66 25.99 -20.58
CA VAL A 193 29.72 24.53 -20.34
C VAL A 193 30.87 23.89 -21.14
N LYS A 194 30.96 24.19 -22.43
CA LYS A 194 32.05 23.71 -23.26
C LYS A 194 33.41 24.15 -22.75
N PHE A 195 33.58 25.45 -22.41
CA PHE A 195 34.81 25.98 -21.87
C PHE A 195 35.21 25.29 -20.57
N LEU A 196 34.28 25.09 -19.64
CA LEU A 196 34.53 24.41 -18.37
C LEU A 196 34.94 22.96 -18.58
N LEU A 197 34.26 22.22 -19.44
CA LEU A 197 34.62 20.85 -19.80
C LEU A 197 35.99 20.77 -20.45
N ASP A 198 36.33 21.73 -21.35
CA ASP A 198 37.65 21.83 -21.97
C ASP A 198 38.74 22.18 -20.96
N SER A 199 38.43 22.89 -19.88
CA SER A 199 39.32 23.27 -18.80
C SER A 199 39.47 22.23 -17.68
N GLY A 200 38.74 21.07 -17.78
CA GLY A 200 38.87 19.95 -16.85
C GLY A 200 37.83 19.93 -15.73
N ALA A 201 36.69 20.54 -15.93
CA ALA A 201 35.57 20.41 -14.98
C ALA A 201 35.11 18.94 -14.88
N ASP A 202 34.88 18.49 -13.63
CA ASP A 202 34.37 17.14 -13.37
C ASP A 202 32.88 17.06 -13.66
N TYR A 203 32.54 16.31 -14.70
CA TYR A 203 31.15 16.04 -15.10
C TYR A 203 30.49 14.87 -14.34
N HIS A 204 31.20 14.27 -13.38
CA HIS A 204 30.69 13.25 -12.45
C HIS A 204 30.49 13.79 -11.02
N GLU A 205 30.71 15.08 -10.79
CA GLU A 205 30.49 15.70 -9.50
C GLU A 205 29.02 15.59 -9.09
N ARG A 206 28.75 15.28 -7.80
CA ARG A 206 27.42 15.05 -7.27
C ARG A 206 26.95 16.20 -6.39
N CYS A 207 25.81 16.79 -6.74
CA CYS A 207 25.14 17.78 -5.92
C CYS A 207 24.14 17.13 -4.97
N THR A 208 24.47 17.05 -3.68
CA THR A 208 23.67 16.37 -2.64
C THR A 208 23.10 17.33 -1.61
N GLY A 209 23.05 18.62 -1.91
CA GLY A 209 22.50 19.66 -1.04
C GLY A 209 21.03 19.44 -0.68
N ASN A 210 20.58 20.02 0.42
CA ASN A 210 19.21 19.89 0.89
C ASN A 210 18.20 20.48 -0.10
N PHE A 211 18.58 21.55 -0.83
CA PHE A 211 17.78 22.16 -1.86
C PHE A 211 17.44 21.19 -3.00
N MET A 212 18.38 20.29 -3.34
CA MET A 212 18.24 19.32 -4.42
C MET A 212 17.60 18.00 -3.99
N CYS A 213 17.14 17.86 -2.75
CA CYS A 213 16.40 16.69 -2.29
C CYS A 213 14.90 16.84 -2.56
N PRO A 214 14.19 15.75 -2.91
CA PRO A 214 12.74 15.72 -2.89
C PRO A 214 12.17 16.21 -1.55
N GLU A 215 11.06 16.94 -1.58
CA GLU A 215 10.50 17.58 -0.39
C GLU A 215 10.14 16.58 0.70
N ASP A 216 9.59 15.43 0.31
CA ASP A 216 9.21 14.33 1.19
C ASP A 216 10.42 13.60 1.83
N GLN A 217 11.63 13.80 1.31
CA GLN A 217 12.87 13.21 1.83
C GLN A 217 13.71 14.15 2.69
N LYS A 218 13.48 15.46 2.66
CA LYS A 218 14.28 16.44 3.43
C LYS A 218 14.30 16.17 4.93
N ALA A 219 13.19 15.64 5.48
CA ALA A 219 13.09 15.30 6.89
C ALA A 219 13.91 14.06 7.29
N THR A 220 14.08 13.10 6.37
CA THR A 220 14.73 11.80 6.61
C THR A 220 16.20 11.78 6.24
N ARG A 221 16.73 12.90 5.75
CA ARG A 221 18.10 13.06 5.29
C ARG A 221 19.10 12.85 6.42
N GLN A 222 20.04 11.92 6.24
CA GLN A 222 21.07 11.57 7.22
C GLN A 222 22.46 11.58 6.60
N ASP A 223 23.45 12.05 7.35
CA ASP A 223 24.85 12.01 6.97
C ASP A 223 25.54 10.74 7.50
N THR A 224 26.59 10.36 6.80
CA THR A 224 27.58 9.39 7.26
C THR A 224 28.98 10.02 7.12
N VAL A 225 29.92 9.62 7.97
CA VAL A 225 31.31 10.09 7.89
C VAL A 225 32.13 9.33 6.84
N GLU A 226 31.55 8.32 6.21
CA GLU A 226 32.24 7.45 5.27
C GLU A 226 32.29 8.02 3.85
N HIS A 227 31.29 8.84 3.48
CA HIS A 227 31.16 9.42 2.15
C HIS A 227 30.43 10.78 2.18
N GLU A 228 30.58 11.57 1.12
CA GLU A 228 30.02 12.92 1.02
C GLU A 228 28.51 12.94 0.74
N TRP A 229 27.97 11.91 0.07
CA TRP A 229 26.54 11.86 -0.21
C TRP A 229 25.73 11.51 1.02
N VAL A 230 24.45 11.85 0.98
CA VAL A 230 23.50 11.65 2.08
C VAL A 230 22.77 10.34 1.94
N ASN A 231 22.33 9.75 3.06
CA ASN A 231 21.39 8.65 3.07
C ASN A 231 19.97 9.21 3.13
N LEU A 232 19.11 8.73 2.23
CA LEU A 232 17.71 9.12 2.12
C LEU A 232 16.81 7.92 2.38
N SER A 233 15.56 8.16 2.80
CA SER A 233 14.56 7.13 2.85
C SER A 233 14.28 6.61 1.43
N PRO A 234 14.14 5.28 1.22
CA PRO A 234 13.75 4.75 -0.08
C PRO A 234 12.32 5.10 -0.48
N LEU A 235 11.48 5.56 0.47
CA LEU A 235 10.09 5.93 0.22
C LEU A 235 10.03 7.39 -0.22
N THR A 236 9.73 7.63 -1.50
CA THR A 236 9.50 8.96 -2.06
C THR A 236 8.52 8.89 -3.22
N ASN A 237 7.70 9.93 -3.37
CA ASN A 237 6.86 10.18 -4.53
C ASN A 237 7.46 11.27 -5.44
N TYR A 238 8.68 11.72 -5.13
CA TYR A 238 9.36 12.80 -5.83
C TYR A 238 8.55 14.11 -5.86
N GLU A 239 7.84 14.40 -4.77
CA GLU A 239 7.11 15.65 -4.59
C GLU A 239 8.09 16.79 -4.24
N GLY A 240 7.78 17.98 -4.73
CA GLY A 240 8.57 19.18 -4.47
C GLY A 240 9.02 19.87 -5.76
N TYR A 241 9.63 21.07 -5.59
CA TYR A 241 9.94 21.96 -6.72
C TYR A 241 11.26 21.66 -7.39
N VAL A 242 12.26 21.10 -6.67
CA VAL A 242 13.60 20.93 -7.19
C VAL A 242 14.19 19.58 -6.76
N TYR A 243 14.19 18.65 -7.70
CA TYR A 243 14.99 17.44 -7.64
C TYR A 243 15.39 17.07 -9.06
N TRP A 244 16.55 17.56 -9.52
CA TRP A 244 17.05 17.33 -10.89
C TRP A 244 18.05 16.17 -10.97
N GLY A 245 18.08 15.30 -9.97
CA GLY A 245 19.16 14.35 -9.77
C GLY A 245 20.37 15.02 -9.15
N GLU A 246 21.50 14.33 -9.14
CA GLU A 246 22.71 14.82 -8.48
C GLU A 246 23.84 15.16 -9.46
N TYR A 247 23.76 14.66 -10.69
CA TYR A 247 24.81 14.83 -11.69
C TYR A 247 24.53 15.99 -12.65
N PRO A 248 25.60 16.68 -13.14
CA PRO A 248 25.43 17.72 -14.17
C PRO A 248 24.65 17.25 -15.41
N LEU A 249 24.86 15.98 -15.80
CA LEU A 249 24.17 15.37 -16.93
C LEU A 249 22.65 15.30 -16.70
N SER A 250 22.24 14.96 -15.47
CA SER A 250 20.81 14.93 -15.08
C SER A 250 20.21 16.32 -15.10
N PHE A 251 20.94 17.36 -14.67
CA PHE A 251 20.49 18.75 -14.72
C PHE A 251 20.20 19.19 -16.15
N ALA A 252 21.15 18.94 -17.08
CA ALA A 252 20.97 19.27 -18.49
C ALA A 252 19.76 18.53 -19.08
N ALA A 253 19.56 17.27 -18.72
CA ALA A 253 18.42 16.47 -19.17
C ALA A 253 17.08 17.01 -18.65
N CYS A 254 16.96 17.28 -17.34
CA CYS A 254 15.75 17.80 -16.74
C CYS A 254 15.36 19.19 -17.25
N LEU A 255 16.35 20.03 -17.55
CA LEU A 255 16.14 21.37 -18.12
C LEU A 255 15.91 21.34 -19.64
N GLY A 256 16.01 20.18 -20.30
CA GLY A 256 15.82 20.05 -21.74
C GLY A 256 16.93 20.65 -22.58
N GLN A 257 18.15 20.77 -22.02
CA GLN A 257 19.29 21.38 -22.71
C GLN A 257 20.08 20.35 -23.51
N GLU A 258 19.61 20.04 -24.68
CA GLU A 258 20.21 19.03 -25.56
C GLU A 258 21.69 19.28 -25.87
N GLU A 259 22.08 20.53 -26.17
CA GLU A 259 23.45 20.86 -26.53
C GLU A 259 24.41 20.61 -25.35
N CYS A 260 24.07 21.05 -24.14
CA CYS A 260 24.85 20.78 -22.92
C CYS A 260 24.93 19.29 -22.65
N PHE A 261 23.82 18.56 -22.81
CA PHE A 261 23.76 17.12 -22.64
C PHE A 261 24.69 16.38 -23.60
N ARG A 262 24.63 16.72 -24.89
CA ARG A 262 25.51 16.13 -25.92
C ARG A 262 26.98 16.44 -25.68
N LEU A 263 27.31 17.67 -25.23
CA LEU A 263 28.68 18.07 -24.93
C LEU A 263 29.28 17.19 -23.81
N MET A 264 28.53 16.96 -22.74
CA MET A 264 28.98 16.11 -21.62
C MET A 264 29.13 14.64 -22.04
N LEU A 265 28.19 14.11 -22.81
CA LEU A 265 28.29 12.75 -23.34
C LEU A 265 29.52 12.57 -24.24
N ALA A 266 29.84 13.57 -25.05
CA ALA A 266 31.02 13.56 -25.93
C ALA A 266 32.32 13.50 -25.12
N ARG A 267 32.33 14.01 -23.88
CA ARG A 267 33.45 13.94 -22.95
C ARG A 267 33.49 12.64 -22.14
N GLY A 268 32.46 11.78 -22.21
CA GLY A 268 32.44 10.48 -21.56
C GLY A 268 31.56 10.39 -20.33
N ALA A 269 30.66 11.36 -20.11
CA ALA A 269 29.65 11.25 -19.06
C ALA A 269 28.79 9.99 -19.27
N ASN A 270 28.50 9.28 -18.19
CA ASN A 270 27.74 8.05 -18.24
C ASN A 270 26.27 8.31 -17.85
N PRO A 271 25.28 8.11 -18.77
CA PRO A 271 23.88 8.35 -18.49
C PRO A 271 23.26 7.32 -17.53
N ASP A 272 23.97 6.20 -17.26
CA ASP A 272 23.50 5.13 -16.36
C ASP A 272 24.01 5.32 -14.91
N ASN A 273 24.73 6.39 -14.62
CA ASN A 273 25.12 6.70 -13.23
C ASN A 273 23.89 6.92 -12.36
N GLN A 274 23.93 6.31 -11.18
CA GLN A 274 22.83 6.35 -10.24
C GLN A 274 23.12 7.36 -9.11
N ASP A 275 22.15 8.22 -8.82
CA ASP A 275 22.17 9.13 -7.69
C ASP A 275 21.89 8.41 -6.35
N THR A 276 21.72 9.17 -5.26
CA THR A 276 21.40 8.61 -3.92
C THR A 276 20.08 7.84 -3.90
N ASN A 277 19.10 8.22 -4.73
CA ASN A 277 17.84 7.48 -4.92
C ASN A 277 17.99 6.30 -5.89
N GLY A 278 19.18 6.09 -6.45
CA GLY A 278 19.43 5.08 -7.48
C GLY A 278 18.86 5.46 -8.85
N ASN A 279 18.44 6.70 -9.04
CA ASN A 279 17.88 7.17 -10.31
C ASN A 279 18.98 7.45 -11.33
N THR A 280 18.77 7.00 -12.56
CA THR A 280 19.56 7.38 -13.74
C THR A 280 18.91 8.57 -14.42
N VAL A 281 19.56 9.09 -15.44
CA VAL A 281 18.99 10.17 -16.27
C VAL A 281 17.61 9.79 -16.82
N LEU A 282 17.40 8.54 -17.26
CA LEU A 282 16.09 8.10 -17.76
C LEU A 282 15.00 8.15 -16.67
N HIS A 283 15.32 7.81 -15.42
CA HIS A 283 14.37 7.96 -14.31
C HIS A 283 14.00 9.42 -14.09
N MET A 284 14.99 10.31 -14.14
CA MET A 284 14.75 11.75 -13.98
C MET A 284 13.85 12.31 -15.07
N LEU A 285 14.05 11.89 -16.32
CA LEU A 285 13.23 12.30 -17.45
C LEU A 285 11.79 11.80 -17.37
N VAL A 286 11.57 10.64 -16.76
CA VAL A 286 10.22 10.13 -16.41
C VAL A 286 9.55 11.01 -15.36
N ILE A 287 10.27 11.43 -14.32
CA ILE A 287 9.72 12.31 -13.27
C ILE A 287 9.22 13.63 -13.88
N TYR A 288 9.96 14.19 -14.83
CA TYR A 288 9.67 15.47 -15.48
C TYR A 288 8.90 15.39 -16.78
N GLU A 289 8.56 14.19 -17.26
CA GLU A 289 7.81 13.96 -18.52
C GLU A 289 8.47 14.61 -19.76
N LYS A 290 9.79 14.47 -19.88
CA LYS A 290 10.56 15.02 -21.00
C LYS A 290 10.77 13.97 -22.08
N LEU A 291 9.84 13.85 -23.04
CA LEU A 291 9.86 12.82 -24.09
C LEU A 291 11.04 12.99 -25.05
N GLU A 292 11.23 14.19 -25.62
CA GLU A 292 12.28 14.46 -26.60
C GLU A 292 13.70 14.18 -26.05
N THR A 293 13.95 14.64 -24.81
CA THR A 293 15.24 14.40 -24.14
C THR A 293 15.40 12.93 -23.72
N PHE A 294 14.28 12.22 -23.44
CA PHE A 294 14.29 10.79 -23.15
C PHE A 294 14.74 9.99 -24.38
N ASP A 295 14.20 10.32 -25.55
CA ASP A 295 14.59 9.69 -26.82
C ASP A 295 16.08 9.92 -27.13
N MET A 296 16.54 11.16 -26.97
CA MET A 296 17.94 11.49 -27.15
C MET A 296 18.84 10.71 -26.14
N ALA A 297 18.45 10.63 -24.87
CA ALA A 297 19.20 9.88 -23.86
C ALA A 297 19.24 8.38 -24.16
N TYR A 298 18.11 7.83 -24.61
CA TYR A 298 18.01 6.43 -25.01
C TYR A 298 18.87 6.17 -26.27
N GLU A 299 18.79 7.02 -27.29
CA GLU A 299 19.54 6.91 -28.53
C GLU A 299 21.06 6.83 -28.30
N VAL A 300 21.59 7.63 -27.35
CA VAL A 300 23.02 7.61 -26.98
C VAL A 300 23.42 6.41 -26.12
N GLY A 301 22.50 5.47 -25.86
CA GLY A 301 22.77 4.20 -25.20
C GLY A 301 22.54 4.18 -23.69
N ALA A 302 21.64 5.00 -23.18
CA ALA A 302 21.16 4.87 -21.79
C ALA A 302 20.36 3.58 -21.63
N ASN A 303 20.53 2.91 -20.47
CA ASN A 303 19.95 1.60 -20.21
C ASN A 303 18.58 1.75 -19.51
N ILE A 304 17.52 1.33 -20.20
CA ILE A 304 16.13 1.38 -19.72
C ILE A 304 15.83 0.35 -18.62
N SER A 305 16.69 -0.65 -18.42
CA SER A 305 16.45 -1.74 -17.47
C SER A 305 17.06 -1.51 -16.07
N VAL A 306 17.74 -0.41 -15.87
CA VAL A 306 18.34 -0.06 -14.56
C VAL A 306 17.24 0.14 -13.52
N ARG A 307 17.44 -0.38 -12.32
CA ARG A 307 16.49 -0.24 -11.20
C ARG A 307 17.03 0.73 -10.17
N ASN A 308 16.17 1.63 -9.69
CA ASN A 308 16.49 2.56 -8.61
C ASN A 308 16.41 1.87 -7.22
N VAL A 309 16.64 2.63 -6.13
CA VAL A 309 16.57 2.11 -4.74
C VAL A 309 15.18 1.55 -4.39
N GLN A 310 14.11 2.05 -5.00
CA GLN A 310 12.76 1.49 -4.87
C GLN A 310 12.55 0.20 -5.70
N ASN A 311 13.59 -0.29 -6.37
CA ASN A 311 13.53 -1.42 -7.30
C ASN A 311 12.59 -1.17 -8.50
N LEU A 312 12.46 0.09 -8.93
CA LEU A 312 11.67 0.51 -10.09
C LEU A 312 12.58 0.80 -11.28
N THR A 313 12.15 0.41 -12.46
CA THR A 313 12.72 0.81 -13.76
C THR A 313 12.02 2.10 -14.24
N PRO A 314 12.54 2.81 -15.24
CA PRO A 314 11.85 3.97 -15.82
C PRO A 314 10.38 3.69 -16.17
N LEU A 315 10.06 2.53 -16.77
CA LEU A 315 8.69 2.12 -17.09
C LEU A 315 7.81 1.98 -15.84
N THR A 316 8.30 1.26 -14.83
CA THR A 316 7.52 1.03 -13.60
C THR A 316 7.45 2.30 -12.73
N LEU A 317 8.43 3.20 -12.83
CA LEU A 317 8.37 4.52 -12.22
C LEU A 317 7.30 5.39 -12.88
N ALA A 318 7.21 5.38 -14.23
CA ALA A 318 6.13 6.07 -14.96
C ALA A 318 4.76 5.57 -14.52
N ALA A 319 4.61 4.24 -14.36
CA ALA A 319 3.39 3.63 -13.83
C ALA A 319 3.07 4.09 -12.40
N LYS A 320 4.06 4.16 -11.51
CA LYS A 320 3.88 4.59 -10.10
C LYS A 320 3.48 6.06 -9.98
N LEU A 321 4.10 6.92 -10.80
CA LEU A 321 3.83 8.37 -10.78
C LEU A 321 2.61 8.77 -11.62
N ALA A 322 2.02 7.83 -12.35
CA ALA A 322 0.91 8.03 -13.29
C ALA A 322 1.27 9.00 -14.44
N ARG A 323 2.49 8.85 -15.01
CA ARG A 323 2.96 9.62 -16.16
C ARG A 323 2.50 8.93 -17.45
N ILE A 324 1.33 9.32 -17.96
CA ILE A 324 0.59 8.60 -19.00
C ILE A 324 1.36 8.55 -20.31
N GLU A 325 1.71 9.71 -20.85
CA GLU A 325 2.41 9.81 -22.14
C GLU A 325 3.75 9.08 -22.09
N MET A 326 4.52 9.32 -21.03
CA MET A 326 5.83 8.69 -20.85
C MET A 326 5.71 7.16 -20.72
N PHE A 327 4.69 6.66 -20.03
CA PHE A 327 4.46 5.24 -19.84
C PHE A 327 4.21 4.53 -21.20
N PHE A 328 3.29 5.05 -22.00
CA PHE A 328 2.99 4.47 -23.32
C PHE A 328 4.16 4.65 -24.29
N HIS A 329 4.88 5.76 -24.22
CA HIS A 329 6.07 5.97 -25.04
C HIS A 329 7.16 4.92 -24.75
N ILE A 330 7.48 4.66 -23.47
CA ILE A 330 8.43 3.62 -23.07
C ILE A 330 7.96 2.23 -23.50
N LEU A 331 6.67 1.93 -23.36
CA LEU A 331 6.10 0.67 -23.85
C LEU A 331 6.29 0.50 -25.36
N ASN A 332 6.12 1.59 -26.14
CA ASN A 332 6.34 1.59 -27.57
C ASN A 332 7.83 1.38 -27.93
N ILE A 333 8.73 1.91 -27.11
CA ILE A 333 10.16 1.65 -27.27
C ILE A 333 10.48 0.19 -26.95
N GLU A 334 9.92 -0.44 -25.92
CA GLU A 334 10.25 -1.82 -25.53
C GLU A 334 9.63 -2.88 -26.44
N ARG A 335 8.47 -2.60 -27.08
CA ARG A 335 7.77 -3.58 -27.93
C ARG A 335 8.59 -4.04 -29.10
N GLU A 336 8.38 -5.30 -29.55
CA GLU A 336 8.93 -5.87 -30.76
C GLU A 336 7.80 -6.11 -31.78
N ILE A 337 8.02 -5.75 -33.05
CA ILE A 337 7.05 -6.02 -34.12
C ILE A 337 7.46 -7.28 -34.85
N TYR A 338 6.59 -8.31 -34.81
CA TYR A 338 6.83 -9.56 -35.50
C TYR A 338 6.54 -9.44 -37.00
N TRP A 339 5.43 -8.81 -37.36
CA TRP A 339 5.05 -8.55 -38.74
C TRP A 339 4.04 -7.40 -38.81
N GLN A 340 3.98 -6.78 -39.99
CA GLN A 340 3.05 -5.72 -40.31
C GLN A 340 2.48 -5.94 -41.73
N ILE A 341 1.16 -5.93 -41.87
CA ILE A 341 0.45 -6.09 -43.14
C ILE A 341 -0.63 -4.99 -43.19
N GLY A 342 -0.39 -4.00 -44.07
CA GLY A 342 -1.29 -2.84 -44.18
C GLY A 342 -1.37 -2.01 -42.91
N SER A 343 -2.59 -1.89 -42.38
CA SER A 343 -2.87 -1.21 -41.10
C SER A 343 -2.76 -2.11 -39.87
N ILE A 344 -2.52 -3.41 -40.05
CA ILE A 344 -2.46 -4.36 -38.95
C ILE A 344 -1.02 -4.71 -38.63
N ALA A 345 -0.61 -4.51 -37.39
CA ALA A 345 0.68 -4.93 -36.86
C ALA A 345 0.51 -5.97 -35.76
N CYS A 346 1.42 -6.93 -35.70
CA CYS A 346 1.52 -7.87 -34.59
C CYS A 346 2.71 -7.48 -33.71
N ALA A 347 2.42 -6.96 -32.54
CA ALA A 347 3.41 -6.45 -31.61
C ALA A 347 3.50 -7.32 -30.37
N ALA A 348 4.72 -7.54 -29.90
CA ALA A 348 5.04 -8.27 -28.67
C ALA A 348 5.53 -7.31 -27.60
N TYR A 349 4.88 -7.30 -26.46
CA TYR A 349 5.22 -6.48 -25.30
C TYR A 349 5.86 -7.34 -24.22
N PRO A 350 7.10 -7.05 -23.76
CA PRO A 350 7.81 -7.87 -22.79
C PRO A 350 7.11 -7.82 -21.42
N LEU A 351 6.80 -8.99 -20.85
CA LEU A 351 6.02 -9.11 -19.62
C LEU A 351 6.83 -8.88 -18.33
N GLY A 352 8.16 -8.93 -18.37
CA GLY A 352 9.00 -8.93 -17.17
C GLY A 352 8.83 -7.73 -16.23
N GLN A 353 8.44 -6.57 -16.78
CA GLN A 353 8.18 -5.35 -15.99
C GLN A 353 6.69 -5.01 -15.90
N ILE A 354 5.89 -5.51 -16.84
CA ILE A 354 4.47 -5.18 -16.93
C ILE A 354 3.63 -6.11 -16.06
N ASP A 355 3.89 -7.43 -16.16
CA ASP A 355 3.11 -8.45 -15.48
C ASP A 355 3.43 -8.55 -13.98
N THR A 356 2.43 -8.93 -13.18
CA THR A 356 2.55 -9.20 -11.75
C THR A 356 3.31 -10.50 -11.44
N ILE A 357 3.33 -11.45 -12.38
CA ILE A 357 4.00 -12.75 -12.20
C ILE A 357 5.47 -12.62 -12.62
N ASP A 358 6.37 -12.86 -11.69
CA ASP A 358 7.79 -13.01 -12.01
C ASP A 358 8.01 -14.26 -12.85
N ILE A 359 8.68 -14.09 -13.98
CA ILE A 359 8.86 -15.12 -15.02
C ILE A 359 9.74 -16.28 -14.52
N GLU A 360 10.68 -16.02 -13.63
CA GLU A 360 11.62 -17.02 -13.13
C GLU A 360 11.08 -17.79 -11.94
N THR A 361 10.49 -17.11 -10.98
CA THR A 361 10.12 -17.69 -9.68
C THR A 361 8.62 -17.96 -9.55
N GLY A 362 7.78 -17.30 -10.35
CA GLY A 362 6.32 -17.34 -10.22
C GLY A 362 5.78 -16.57 -9.01
N HIS A 363 6.63 -15.86 -8.30
CA HIS A 363 6.19 -14.98 -7.21
C HIS A 363 5.50 -13.72 -7.74
N ILE A 364 4.76 -13.06 -6.88
CA ILE A 364 4.10 -11.80 -7.23
C ILE A 364 5.07 -10.64 -7.04
N SER A 365 5.29 -9.88 -8.12
CA SER A 365 6.05 -8.64 -8.10
C SER A 365 5.15 -7.46 -7.72
N LYS A 366 5.45 -6.82 -6.57
CA LYS A 366 4.76 -5.59 -6.16
C LYS A 366 5.08 -4.39 -7.05
N ASN A 367 6.26 -4.39 -7.65
CA ASN A 367 6.79 -3.29 -8.45
C ASN A 367 6.54 -3.45 -9.95
N SER A 368 5.65 -4.35 -10.36
CA SER A 368 5.22 -4.46 -11.73
C SER A 368 4.29 -3.31 -12.12
N ALA A 369 4.32 -2.89 -13.38
CA ALA A 369 3.49 -1.80 -13.87
C ALA A 369 2.00 -2.07 -13.63
N LEU A 370 1.53 -3.29 -13.93
CA LEU A 370 0.14 -3.69 -13.70
C LEU A 370 -0.28 -3.56 -12.23
N ASN A 371 0.57 -3.99 -11.29
CA ASN A 371 0.26 -3.87 -9.86
C ASN A 371 0.20 -2.40 -9.42
N LEU A 372 1.17 -1.58 -9.84
CA LEU A 372 1.26 -0.17 -9.49
C LEU A 372 0.07 0.65 -10.03
N VAL A 373 -0.37 0.36 -11.24
CA VAL A 373 -1.52 1.02 -11.87
C VAL A 373 -2.84 0.61 -11.22
N VAL A 374 -3.07 -0.69 -10.99
CA VAL A 374 -4.34 -1.20 -10.44
C VAL A 374 -4.55 -0.78 -8.98
N PHE A 375 -3.48 -0.71 -8.18
CA PHE A 375 -3.54 -0.31 -6.77
C PHE A 375 -3.13 1.15 -6.53
N GLY A 376 -2.84 1.91 -7.58
CA GLY A 376 -2.53 3.34 -7.48
C GLY A 376 -3.71 4.17 -6.99
N ASP A 377 -3.43 5.26 -6.27
CA ASP A 377 -4.44 6.10 -5.62
C ASP A 377 -4.88 7.29 -6.47
N LYS A 378 -4.09 7.68 -7.47
CA LYS A 378 -4.35 8.83 -8.33
C LYS A 378 -5.41 8.52 -9.37
N ASP A 379 -6.15 9.53 -9.80
CA ASP A 379 -7.18 9.38 -10.85
C ASP A 379 -6.54 9.11 -12.22
N GLU A 380 -5.34 9.64 -12.49
CA GLU A 380 -4.58 9.42 -13.72
C GLU A 380 -4.18 7.94 -13.94
N HIS A 381 -4.10 7.13 -12.86
CA HIS A 381 -3.91 5.69 -13.01
C HIS A 381 -5.08 5.00 -13.73
N LEU A 382 -6.27 5.61 -13.75
CA LEU A 382 -7.40 5.08 -14.50
C LEU A 382 -7.20 5.21 -16.01
N GLU A 383 -6.54 6.28 -16.46
CA GLU A 383 -6.21 6.48 -17.88
C GLU A 383 -5.11 5.53 -18.35
N LEU A 384 -4.17 5.18 -17.44
CA LEU A 384 -3.18 4.14 -17.73
C LEU A 384 -3.81 2.74 -17.90
N MET A 385 -5.01 2.53 -17.36
CA MET A 385 -5.76 1.28 -17.53
C MET A 385 -6.44 1.22 -18.90
N ASP A 386 -5.67 1.35 -19.96
CA ASP A 386 -6.12 1.21 -21.34
C ASP A 386 -5.12 0.36 -22.16
N GLY A 387 -5.51 -0.02 -23.35
CA GLY A 387 -4.65 -0.72 -24.29
C GLY A 387 -4.04 -2.01 -23.74
N VAL A 388 -2.71 -2.07 -23.69
CA VAL A 388 -1.92 -3.28 -23.37
C VAL A 388 -2.23 -3.84 -21.97
N LEU A 389 -2.47 -2.98 -20.97
CA LEU A 389 -2.76 -3.43 -19.60
C LEU A 389 -4.13 -4.13 -19.51
N VAL A 390 -5.13 -3.62 -20.22
CA VAL A 390 -6.46 -4.24 -20.29
C VAL A 390 -6.39 -5.56 -21.04
N ASP A 391 -5.65 -5.61 -22.13
CA ASP A 391 -5.47 -6.84 -22.90
C ASP A 391 -4.75 -7.91 -22.09
N LEU A 392 -3.74 -7.53 -21.29
CA LEU A 392 -3.08 -8.43 -20.36
C LEU A 392 -4.05 -8.95 -19.28
N LEU A 393 -4.87 -8.08 -18.71
CA LEU A 393 -5.91 -8.48 -17.74
C LEU A 393 -6.92 -9.43 -18.36
N ASN A 394 -7.38 -9.16 -19.58
CA ASN A 394 -8.28 -10.04 -20.33
C ASN A 394 -7.63 -11.40 -20.64
N ALA A 395 -6.35 -11.41 -21.01
CA ALA A 395 -5.59 -12.63 -21.23
C ALA A 395 -5.49 -13.48 -19.94
N LYS A 396 -5.17 -12.87 -18.80
CA LYS A 396 -5.13 -13.51 -17.49
C LYS A 396 -6.52 -14.02 -17.07
N TRP A 397 -7.56 -13.20 -17.25
CA TRP A 397 -8.94 -13.57 -16.96
C TRP A 397 -9.33 -14.84 -17.70
N ASN A 398 -9.11 -14.88 -19.01
CA ASN A 398 -9.47 -16.02 -19.85
C ASN A 398 -8.58 -17.25 -19.61
N ALA A 399 -7.31 -17.06 -19.29
CA ALA A 399 -6.39 -18.18 -19.07
C ALA A 399 -6.70 -18.99 -17.82
N PHE A 400 -7.02 -18.36 -16.68
CA PHE A 400 -7.20 -19.10 -15.42
C PHE A 400 -8.08 -18.42 -14.37
N VAL A 401 -8.19 -17.09 -14.35
CA VAL A 401 -8.89 -16.38 -13.28
C VAL A 401 -10.38 -16.62 -13.33
N LYS A 402 -10.99 -16.60 -14.54
CA LYS A 402 -12.43 -16.79 -14.78
C LYS A 402 -12.95 -18.08 -14.16
N LEU A 403 -12.30 -19.21 -14.45
CA LEU A 403 -12.74 -20.52 -13.95
C LEU A 403 -12.65 -20.58 -12.41
N ARG A 404 -11.57 -20.04 -11.85
CA ARG A 404 -11.34 -20.03 -10.40
C ARG A 404 -12.31 -19.10 -9.68
N PHE A 405 -12.59 -17.93 -10.25
CA PHE A 405 -13.57 -16.98 -9.75
C PHE A 405 -14.99 -17.59 -9.70
N TYR A 406 -15.46 -18.18 -10.80
CA TYR A 406 -16.77 -18.82 -10.81
C TYR A 406 -16.85 -20.02 -9.86
N ARG A 407 -15.79 -20.82 -9.74
CA ARG A 407 -15.75 -21.92 -8.77
C ARG A 407 -15.89 -21.39 -7.34
N GLN A 408 -15.15 -20.36 -6.96
CA GLN A 408 -15.26 -19.73 -5.63
C GLN A 408 -16.64 -19.12 -5.41
N PHE A 409 -17.20 -18.48 -6.43
CA PHE A 409 -18.56 -17.92 -6.37
C PHE A 409 -19.61 -19.00 -6.09
N PHE A 410 -19.60 -20.09 -6.83
CA PHE A 410 -20.57 -21.18 -6.62
C PHE A 410 -20.36 -21.89 -5.27
N GLN A 411 -19.12 -22.08 -4.83
CA GLN A 411 -18.85 -22.63 -3.51
C GLN A 411 -19.42 -21.73 -2.41
N PHE A 412 -19.20 -20.43 -2.51
CA PHE A 412 -19.77 -19.48 -1.56
C PHE A 412 -21.31 -19.40 -1.66
N LEU A 413 -21.86 -19.43 -2.85
CA LEU A 413 -23.32 -19.41 -3.04
C LEU A 413 -23.99 -20.61 -2.36
N ILE A 414 -23.43 -21.81 -2.50
CA ILE A 414 -23.92 -23.01 -1.83
C ILE A 414 -23.83 -22.84 -0.31
N TYR A 415 -22.66 -22.38 0.19
CA TYR A 415 -22.46 -22.10 1.62
C TYR A 415 -23.50 -21.11 2.16
N PHE A 416 -23.74 -20.02 1.43
CA PHE A 416 -24.71 -18.99 1.81
C PHE A 416 -26.15 -19.52 1.79
N LEU A 417 -26.54 -20.31 0.80
CA LEU A 417 -27.88 -20.92 0.74
C LEU A 417 -28.07 -21.92 1.89
N VAL A 418 -27.07 -22.74 2.21
CA VAL A 418 -27.13 -23.66 3.35
C VAL A 418 -27.24 -22.87 4.66
N SER A 419 -26.53 -21.74 4.80
CA SER A 419 -26.65 -20.89 5.98
C SER A 419 -28.05 -20.27 6.14
N LEU A 420 -28.69 -19.86 5.03
CA LEU A 420 -30.07 -19.38 5.06
C LEU A 420 -31.02 -20.46 5.54
N VAL A 421 -30.93 -21.67 5.02
CA VAL A 421 -31.78 -22.80 5.45
C VAL A 421 -31.53 -23.11 6.93
N CYS A 422 -30.28 -23.17 7.36
CA CYS A 422 -29.91 -23.44 8.74
C CYS A 422 -30.52 -22.46 9.73
N PHE A 423 -30.41 -21.16 9.44
CA PHE A 423 -30.88 -20.13 10.39
C PHE A 423 -32.36 -19.85 10.30
N THR A 424 -33.05 -20.14 9.18
CA THR A 424 -34.51 -20.05 9.07
C THR A 424 -35.23 -21.17 9.81
N LEU A 425 -34.59 -22.34 9.94
CA LEU A 425 -35.14 -23.50 10.67
C LEU A 425 -34.74 -23.51 12.16
N ARG A 426 -34.19 -22.41 12.70
CA ARG A 426 -33.79 -22.33 14.11
C ARG A 426 -35.05 -22.29 15.01
N PRO A 427 -35.18 -23.16 16.01
CA PRO A 427 -36.34 -23.19 16.91
C PRO A 427 -36.40 -21.91 17.76
N GLY A 428 -37.64 -21.43 18.01
CA GLY A 428 -37.88 -20.30 18.89
C GLY A 428 -37.61 -20.62 20.36
N PRO A 429 -37.58 -19.61 21.26
CA PRO A 429 -37.39 -19.82 22.70
C PRO A 429 -38.53 -20.74 23.24
N LEU A 430 -38.15 -21.58 24.20
CA LEU A 430 -39.14 -22.42 24.89
C LEU A 430 -40.15 -21.53 25.59
N PRO A 431 -41.47 -21.81 25.51
CA PRO A 431 -42.44 -21.11 26.31
C PRO A 431 -42.12 -21.36 27.80
N ASN A 432 -41.89 -20.31 28.57
CA ASN A 432 -41.71 -20.37 30.01
C ASN A 432 -42.92 -21.07 30.59
N GLY A 433 -42.67 -22.17 31.35
CA GLY A 433 -43.69 -22.98 31.92
C GLY A 433 -44.37 -22.31 33.10
N ASP A 434 -45.29 -21.36 32.88
CA ASP A 434 -46.23 -20.89 33.83
C ASP A 434 -47.63 -20.88 33.26
N SER A 435 -48.44 -21.75 33.83
CA SER A 435 -49.89 -21.91 33.78
C SER A 435 -50.44 -22.86 32.72
N PRO A 436 -51.21 -23.87 33.13
CA PRO A 436 -52.01 -24.70 32.20
C PRO A 436 -53.16 -23.88 31.65
N ALA A 437 -53.00 -23.31 30.48
CA ALA A 437 -54.13 -22.72 29.77
C ALA A 437 -55.07 -23.83 29.33
N SER A 438 -56.29 -23.81 29.80
CA SER A 438 -57.43 -24.61 29.36
C SER A 438 -57.63 -24.48 27.84
N PRO A 439 -57.94 -25.53 27.09
CA PRO A 439 -58.06 -25.53 25.67
C PRO A 439 -59.20 -24.62 25.21
N PRO A 440 -59.02 -23.71 24.26
CA PRO A 440 -60.12 -22.99 23.66
C PRO A 440 -60.94 -23.94 22.75
N THR A 441 -62.14 -24.15 23.08
CA THR A 441 -63.14 -24.80 22.26
C THR A 441 -63.50 -23.90 21.08
N GLY A 442 -63.20 -24.32 19.88
CA GLY A 442 -63.91 -23.94 18.69
C GLY A 442 -63.31 -22.84 17.78
N ALA A 443 -62.50 -23.25 16.83
CA ALA A 443 -62.46 -22.63 15.48
C ALA A 443 -61.92 -23.64 14.46
N PRO A 444 -62.43 -23.68 13.23
CA PRO A 444 -62.16 -24.77 12.30
C PRO A 444 -60.80 -24.60 11.61
N SER A 445 -60.03 -25.65 11.65
CA SER A 445 -58.83 -25.87 10.86
C SER A 445 -59.15 -25.96 9.38
N ASN A 446 -58.60 -25.11 8.54
CA ASN A 446 -58.38 -25.38 7.12
C ASN A 446 -57.18 -24.64 6.64
N THR A 447 -56.14 -25.36 6.42
CA THR A 447 -55.40 -25.54 5.16
C THR A 447 -54.01 -26.12 5.44
N SER A 448 -53.92 -27.43 5.50
CA SER A 448 -52.65 -28.13 5.31
C SER A 448 -52.56 -28.57 3.85
N MET A 449 -51.66 -27.97 3.11
CA MET A 449 -51.42 -28.23 1.69
C MET A 449 -50.20 -29.17 1.47
N PHE A 450 -50.04 -30.19 2.29
CA PHE A 450 -49.17 -31.32 1.98
C PHE A 450 -49.70 -32.60 2.60
N PRO A 451 -49.68 -33.75 1.90
CA PRO A 451 -50.16 -35.01 2.43
C PRO A 451 -49.19 -35.53 3.52
N LYS A 452 -49.76 -35.91 4.68
CA LYS A 452 -49.07 -36.63 5.72
C LYS A 452 -48.84 -38.07 5.25
N GLU A 453 -47.68 -38.38 4.74
CA GLU A 453 -47.20 -39.77 4.63
C GLU A 453 -46.40 -40.13 5.90
N ASN A 454 -46.69 -41.30 6.45
CA ASN A 454 -46.08 -41.82 7.68
C ASN A 454 -44.58 -42.06 7.51
N THR A 455 -43.79 -41.10 8.00
CA THR A 455 -42.31 -41.21 8.02
C THR A 455 -41.75 -41.52 9.44
N THR A 456 -42.50 -42.30 10.24
CA THR A 456 -42.15 -42.56 11.65
C THR A 456 -40.95 -43.52 11.85
N ASP A 457 -40.41 -44.18 10.78
CA ASP A 457 -39.39 -45.21 10.98
C ASP A 457 -37.94 -44.80 10.61
N TYR A 458 -37.74 -43.63 9.93
CA TYR A 458 -36.40 -43.19 9.55
C TYR A 458 -35.72 -42.25 10.55
N VAL A 459 -36.50 -41.43 11.27
CA VAL A 459 -35.98 -40.46 12.22
C VAL A 459 -35.23 -41.09 13.40
N PRO A 460 -35.65 -42.21 14.00
CA PRO A 460 -34.94 -42.84 15.07
C PRO A 460 -33.56 -43.37 14.68
N GLN A 461 -33.41 -43.84 13.43
CA GLN A 461 -32.12 -44.41 12.95
C GLN A 461 -31.07 -43.34 12.69
N VAL A 462 -31.46 -42.20 12.12
CA VAL A 462 -30.54 -41.06 11.88
C VAL A 462 -30.15 -40.42 13.20
N VAL A 463 -31.10 -40.24 14.12
CA VAL A 463 -30.80 -39.72 15.48
C VAL A 463 -29.91 -40.69 16.27
N ALA A 464 -30.11 -42.00 16.17
CA ALA A 464 -29.26 -43.02 16.78
C ALA A 464 -27.84 -42.99 16.20
N ALA A 465 -27.70 -42.82 14.87
CA ALA A 465 -26.41 -42.70 14.20
C ALA A 465 -25.69 -41.42 14.65
N PHE A 466 -26.38 -40.29 14.72
CA PHE A 466 -25.80 -39.00 15.18
C PHE A 466 -25.42 -39.03 16.66
N ARG A 467 -26.26 -39.65 17.53
CA ARG A 467 -25.92 -39.88 18.96
C ARG A 467 -24.75 -40.86 19.12
N ALA A 468 -24.56 -41.81 18.25
CA ALA A 468 -23.39 -42.72 18.26
C ALA A 468 -22.12 -42.00 17.90
N VAL A 469 -22.19 -41.01 17.00
CA VAL A 469 -21.00 -40.22 16.54
C VAL A 469 -20.65 -39.12 17.52
N ILE A 470 -21.63 -38.41 18.11
CA ILE A 470 -21.39 -37.23 18.95
C ILE A 470 -21.30 -37.63 20.45
N GLY A 471 -21.81 -38.80 20.84
CA GLY A 471 -21.91 -39.27 22.21
C GLY A 471 -23.06 -38.61 22.97
N ASP A 472 -23.94 -39.41 23.56
CA ASP A 472 -25.08 -38.93 24.34
C ASP A 472 -24.61 -38.32 25.66
N PRO A 473 -24.80 -37.03 25.94
CA PRO A 473 -24.43 -36.41 27.19
C PRO A 473 -25.04 -37.09 28.42
N HIS A 474 -26.22 -37.64 28.27
CA HIS A 474 -26.91 -38.40 29.35
C HIS A 474 -26.31 -39.79 29.60
N ALA A 475 -25.68 -40.41 28.61
CA ALA A 475 -24.99 -41.69 28.81
C ALA A 475 -23.75 -41.53 29.67
N TYR A 476 -23.08 -40.36 29.62
CA TYR A 476 -21.95 -40.05 30.45
C TYR A 476 -22.36 -39.81 31.91
N LYS A 477 -23.45 -39.07 32.15
CA LYS A 477 -24.03 -38.88 33.50
C LYS A 477 -24.46 -40.20 34.12
N ARG A 478 -25.07 -41.13 33.41
CA ARG A 478 -25.44 -42.48 33.91
C ARG A 478 -24.24 -43.29 34.31
N ARG A 479 -23.14 -43.25 33.52
CA ARG A 479 -21.89 -43.98 33.86
C ARG A 479 -21.20 -43.34 35.09
N LYS A 480 -21.27 -42.02 35.27
CA LYS A 480 -20.71 -41.38 36.48
C LYS A 480 -21.55 -41.70 37.74
N ARG A 481 -22.89 -41.80 37.63
CA ARG A 481 -23.73 -42.25 38.77
C ARG A 481 -23.48 -43.74 39.12
N GLN A 482 -23.21 -44.60 38.13
CA GLN A 482 -22.85 -46.02 38.41
C GLN A 482 -21.45 -46.19 38.97
N ALA A 483 -20.55 -45.31 38.73
CA ALA A 483 -19.19 -45.32 39.26
C ALA A 483 -19.11 -44.79 40.68
N LEU A 484 -20.06 -43.93 41.10
CA LEU A 484 -20.15 -43.38 42.47
C LEU A 484 -20.90 -44.26 43.47
N ASN A 485 -21.82 -45.10 43.00
CA ASN A 485 -22.48 -46.08 43.85
C ASN A 485 -21.72 -47.42 43.76
N GLY A 486 -20.66 -47.53 44.58
CA GLY A 486 -19.71 -48.63 44.53
C GLY A 486 -20.38 -49.98 44.71
N ASP A 487 -20.51 -50.70 43.57
CA ASP A 487 -20.75 -52.13 43.61
C ASP A 487 -19.62 -52.77 42.76
N SER A 488 -18.71 -53.37 43.50
CA SER A 488 -17.58 -54.14 43.04
C SER A 488 -18.06 -55.46 42.47
N ARG A 489 -18.30 -55.53 41.13
CA ARG A 489 -18.23 -56.73 40.28
C ARG A 489 -18.72 -56.41 38.87
N VAL A 490 -17.87 -55.98 38.01
CA VAL A 490 -18.01 -56.23 36.57
C VAL A 490 -16.66 -56.49 35.99
N THR A 491 -16.48 -57.70 35.55
CA THR A 491 -15.36 -58.21 34.77
C THR A 491 -15.17 -57.38 33.49
N SER A 492 -13.92 -57.00 33.27
CA SER A 492 -13.45 -56.37 32.07
C SER A 492 -13.69 -57.23 30.83
N VAL A 493 -14.52 -56.77 29.91
CA VAL A 493 -14.58 -57.29 28.55
C VAL A 493 -14.15 -56.10 27.63
N GLU A 494 -12.91 -56.10 27.27
CA GLU A 494 -12.41 -55.34 26.13
C GLU A 494 -12.88 -56.00 24.84
N PRO A 495 -13.39 -55.30 23.84
CA PRO A 495 -13.51 -55.84 22.52
C PRO A 495 -12.17 -55.75 21.81
N GLU A 496 -11.49 -56.89 21.67
CA GLU A 496 -10.37 -57.03 20.72
C GLU A 496 -10.85 -56.79 19.30
N ILE A 497 -10.29 -55.73 18.68
CA ILE A 497 -10.33 -55.60 17.24
C ILE A 497 -9.11 -56.33 16.67
N THR A 498 -9.30 -57.55 16.20
CA THR A 498 -8.32 -58.29 15.46
C THR A 498 -8.02 -57.62 14.14
N VAL A 499 -6.81 -57.09 14.05
CA VAL A 499 -6.18 -56.69 12.77
C VAL A 499 -5.55 -57.91 12.15
N ASN A 500 -6.13 -58.37 11.04
CA ASN A 500 -5.55 -59.44 10.24
C ASN A 500 -4.34 -58.93 9.46
N ASN A 501 -3.15 -59.35 9.85
CA ASN A 501 -1.92 -59.18 9.09
C ASN A 501 -1.87 -60.14 7.89
N GLY A 502 -2.20 -59.70 6.71
CA GLY A 502 -1.90 -60.39 5.44
C GLY A 502 -0.54 -59.90 4.91
N LYS A 503 0.45 -60.76 4.98
CA LYS A 503 1.73 -60.63 4.25
C LYS A 503 1.45 -60.72 2.75
N PHE A 504 1.91 -59.74 1.99
CA PHE A 504 2.24 -59.95 0.58
C PHE A 504 3.58 -59.28 0.22
N SER A 505 4.40 -60.03 -0.47
CA SER A 505 5.77 -59.76 -0.86
C SER A 505 5.89 -58.69 -1.95
N SER A 506 7.04 -58.07 -1.95
CA SER A 506 7.66 -57.20 -2.94
C SER A 506 7.37 -57.56 -4.38
N ASP A 507 7.03 -56.54 -5.22
CA ASP A 507 7.83 -56.18 -6.40
C ASP A 507 7.42 -54.84 -7.02
N ASN A 508 8.44 -54.14 -7.41
CA ASN A 508 8.58 -52.94 -8.22
C ASN A 508 7.39 -52.44 -9.04
N ASN A 509 6.98 -51.17 -8.85
CA ASN A 509 7.14 -50.14 -9.90
C ASN A 509 6.91 -48.72 -9.37
N MET A 510 7.88 -47.92 -9.64
CA MET A 510 7.98 -46.50 -9.36
C MET A 510 7.13 -45.71 -10.36
N ASN A 511 6.45 -44.68 -9.89
CA ASN A 511 5.69 -43.62 -10.58
C ASN A 511 4.19 -43.88 -10.60
N ASP A 512 3.54 -43.24 -9.62
CA ASP A 512 2.22 -42.55 -9.64
C ASP A 512 1.59 -42.54 -8.22
N SER A 513 2.18 -41.77 -7.29
CA SER A 513 1.55 -41.60 -5.96
C SER A 513 1.81 -40.25 -5.30
N LEU A 514 1.64 -39.14 -6.04
CA LEU A 514 1.71 -37.79 -5.47
C LEU A 514 0.38 -37.03 -5.45
N ALA A 515 -0.72 -37.64 -5.91
CA ALA A 515 -2.03 -36.97 -5.92
C ALA A 515 -2.98 -37.38 -4.76
N ASN A 516 -2.70 -38.51 -4.05
CA ASN A 516 -3.62 -39.02 -3.04
C ASN A 516 -3.18 -38.84 -1.57
N SER A 517 -2.06 -38.19 -1.31
CA SER A 517 -1.60 -38.00 0.07
C SER A 517 -2.20 -36.77 0.77
N SER A 518 -2.82 -35.82 0.03
CA SER A 518 -3.36 -34.61 0.64
C SER A 518 -4.75 -34.82 1.30
N THR A 519 -5.54 -35.74 0.76
CA THR A 519 -6.89 -36.00 1.31
C THR A 519 -6.88 -36.82 2.61
N ASN A 520 -5.90 -37.70 2.78
CA ASN A 520 -5.78 -38.48 4.01
C ASN A 520 -5.13 -37.72 5.18
N ALA A 521 -4.33 -36.69 4.89
CA ALA A 521 -3.77 -35.80 5.91
C ALA A 521 -4.84 -34.85 6.46
N ASP A 522 -5.74 -34.37 5.61
CA ASP A 522 -6.83 -33.47 6.01
C ASP A 522 -7.86 -34.20 6.89
N LEU A 523 -8.13 -35.48 6.61
CA LEU A 523 -9.02 -36.29 7.43
C LEU A 523 -8.41 -36.65 8.80
N SER A 524 -7.10 -36.89 8.86
CA SER A 524 -6.39 -37.15 10.10
C SER A 524 -6.28 -35.91 11.00
N LEU A 525 -6.16 -34.73 10.43
CA LEU A 525 -6.14 -33.44 11.14
C LEU A 525 -7.52 -33.13 11.76
N ALA A 526 -8.61 -33.36 11.02
CA ALA A 526 -9.97 -33.20 11.54
C ALA A 526 -10.25 -34.13 12.73
N VAL A 527 -9.78 -35.38 12.68
CA VAL A 527 -9.92 -36.34 13.80
C VAL A 527 -9.05 -35.96 14.99
N VAL A 528 -7.86 -35.40 14.76
CA VAL A 528 -6.96 -34.91 15.83
C VAL A 528 -7.54 -33.65 16.45
N TYR A 529 -8.13 -32.74 15.66
CA TYR A 529 -8.79 -31.54 16.18
C TYR A 529 -10.00 -31.89 17.05
N PHE A 530 -10.81 -32.87 16.65
CA PHE A 530 -11.92 -33.38 17.44
C PHE A 530 -11.47 -34.04 18.76
N ARG A 531 -10.29 -34.69 18.76
CA ARG A 531 -9.71 -35.26 19.98
C ARG A 531 -9.09 -34.22 20.91
N LEU A 532 -8.43 -33.19 20.37
CA LEU A 532 -7.85 -32.09 21.15
C LEU A 532 -8.96 -31.19 21.75
N PHE A 533 -10.05 -30.96 21.04
CA PHE A 533 -11.21 -30.24 21.53
C PHE A 533 -11.86 -30.94 22.73
N ARG A 534 -11.93 -32.27 22.68
CA ARG A 534 -12.41 -33.10 23.80
C ARG A 534 -11.48 -33.04 25.04
N PHE A 535 -10.19 -32.77 24.83
CA PHE A 535 -9.20 -32.70 25.93
C PHE A 535 -9.19 -31.34 26.63
N SER A 536 -9.42 -30.22 25.90
CA SER A 536 -9.48 -28.87 26.47
C SER A 536 -10.69 -28.63 27.36
N VAL A 537 -11.84 -29.20 27.01
CA VAL A 537 -13.05 -29.07 27.83
C VAL A 537 -12.95 -29.84 29.16
N LEU A 538 -12.11 -30.90 29.21
CA LEU A 538 -11.87 -31.69 30.42
C LEU A 538 -10.84 -31.10 31.39
N GLN A 539 -10.08 -30.06 30.98
CA GLN A 539 -9.09 -29.43 31.88
C GLN A 539 -9.60 -28.21 32.63
N VAL A 540 -10.71 -27.61 32.20
CA VAL A 540 -11.32 -26.44 32.90
C VAL A 540 -12.08 -26.85 34.19
N GLU A 541 -12.38 -28.14 34.33
CA GLU A 541 -13.15 -28.66 35.48
C GLU A 541 -12.29 -29.13 36.68
N LYS A 542 -10.97 -28.83 36.73
CA LYS A 542 -10.10 -29.44 37.74
C LYS A 542 -9.53 -28.51 38.84
N ASP A 543 -9.84 -27.21 38.81
CA ASP A 543 -9.38 -26.28 39.83
C ASP A 543 -10.56 -25.65 40.60
N GLY A 544 -11.10 -26.36 41.50
CA GLY A 544 -12.05 -25.89 42.53
C GLY A 544 -12.00 -26.82 43.71
N SER A 545 -11.19 -26.46 44.69
CA SER A 545 -11.05 -27.12 45.99
C SER A 545 -12.36 -27.08 46.80
N GLY A 546 -12.64 -28.18 47.44
CA GLY A 546 -13.83 -28.42 48.20
C GLY A 546 -13.97 -27.60 49.47
N GLU A 547 -15.24 -27.41 49.82
CA GLU A 547 -15.72 -27.42 51.20
C GLU A 547 -17.16 -27.97 51.19
N GLU A 548 -17.45 -28.78 52.17
CA GLU A 548 -18.68 -29.56 52.35
C GLU A 548 -19.83 -28.62 52.68
N GLU A 549 -20.92 -28.64 51.91
CA GLU A 549 -22.27 -28.37 52.37
C GLU A 549 -23.21 -29.30 51.59
N ASP A 550 -23.56 -30.36 52.26
CA ASP A 550 -24.62 -31.29 51.88
C ASP A 550 -25.99 -30.64 52.18
N GLU A 551 -26.89 -30.69 51.22
CA GLU A 551 -28.37 -30.72 51.27
C GLU A 551 -29.14 -29.84 50.28
N GLU A 552 -28.49 -28.96 49.45
CA GLU A 552 -29.23 -28.18 48.40
C GLU A 552 -28.87 -28.54 46.94
N GLU A 553 -28.14 -29.61 46.67
CA GLU A 553 -27.67 -29.96 45.35
C GLU A 553 -28.71 -30.70 44.44
N GLU A 554 -29.89 -31.07 44.90
CA GLU A 554 -30.79 -31.87 44.08
C GLU A 554 -31.73 -31.03 43.18
N GLU A 555 -32.06 -29.79 43.55
CA GLU A 555 -33.04 -29.00 42.79
C GLU A 555 -32.48 -28.35 41.52
N TRP A 556 -31.21 -27.92 41.48
CA TRP A 556 -30.67 -27.25 40.30
C TRP A 556 -30.38 -28.20 39.11
N TRP A 557 -30.30 -29.50 39.34
CA TRP A 557 -30.16 -30.54 38.32
C TRP A 557 -31.46 -30.91 37.61
N GLU A 558 -32.60 -30.67 38.24
CA GLU A 558 -33.88 -30.88 37.61
C GLU A 558 -34.32 -29.70 36.72
N ASP A 559 -33.79 -28.49 37.01
CA ASP A 559 -34.14 -27.27 36.29
C ASP A 559 -33.13 -26.93 35.16
N SER A 560 -32.07 -27.71 34.95
CA SER A 560 -31.25 -27.62 33.74
C SER A 560 -32.07 -28.14 32.53
N GLY A 561 -32.93 -27.28 32.07
CA GLY A 561 -33.82 -27.53 30.94
C GLY A 561 -32.99 -28.13 29.78
N GLU A 562 -33.58 -29.12 29.14
CA GLU A 562 -33.02 -29.73 27.92
C GLU A 562 -32.61 -28.63 26.96
N CYS A 563 -31.31 -28.50 26.66
CA CYS A 563 -30.80 -27.48 25.74
C CYS A 563 -31.66 -27.44 24.46
N ARG A 564 -32.27 -26.30 24.18
CA ARG A 564 -33.22 -26.11 23.07
C ARG A 564 -32.67 -26.58 21.74
N LEU A 565 -31.40 -26.33 21.45
CA LEU A 565 -30.78 -26.61 20.19
C LEU A 565 -30.34 -28.07 20.01
N TRP A 566 -30.31 -28.87 21.10
CA TRP A 566 -30.08 -30.30 21.03
C TRP A 566 -31.36 -31.12 20.79
N ARG A 567 -32.54 -30.51 20.89
CA ARG A 567 -33.81 -31.19 20.57
C ARG A 567 -33.86 -31.46 19.06
N VAL A 568 -34.08 -32.73 18.71
CA VAL A 568 -34.30 -33.20 17.34
C VAL A 568 -35.56 -34.00 17.36
N ASN A 569 -36.70 -33.35 17.27
CA ASN A 569 -38.02 -33.96 17.36
C ASN A 569 -38.73 -33.97 16.01
N THR A 570 -38.37 -33.03 15.11
CA THR A 570 -39.02 -32.85 13.83
C THR A 570 -38.05 -33.08 12.65
N TYR A 571 -38.60 -33.35 11.48
CA TYR A 571 -37.80 -33.45 10.24
C TYR A 571 -36.99 -32.13 9.96
N GLU A 572 -37.57 -31.02 10.33
CA GLU A 572 -36.94 -29.69 10.20
C GLU A 572 -35.67 -29.58 11.07
N ASP A 573 -35.70 -30.15 12.28
CA ASP A 573 -34.52 -30.17 13.17
C ASP A 573 -33.38 -31.02 12.60
N VAL A 574 -33.69 -32.12 11.90
CA VAL A 574 -32.69 -32.95 11.24
C VAL A 574 -32.03 -32.18 10.09
N ILE A 575 -32.83 -31.45 9.28
CA ILE A 575 -32.32 -30.62 8.19
C ILE A 575 -31.41 -29.52 8.78
N ARG A 576 -31.88 -28.83 9.82
CA ARG A 576 -31.11 -27.79 10.51
C ARG A 576 -29.74 -28.32 11.00
N LEU A 577 -29.73 -29.41 11.75
CA LEU A 577 -28.52 -30.00 12.30
C LEU A 577 -27.56 -30.46 11.20
N THR A 578 -28.08 -31.05 10.12
CA THR A 578 -27.28 -31.43 8.96
C THR A 578 -26.65 -30.22 8.27
N ALA A 579 -27.44 -29.14 8.14
CA ALA A 579 -26.95 -27.86 7.57
C ALA A 579 -25.87 -27.22 8.45
N GLU A 580 -26.01 -27.23 9.76
CA GLU A 580 -25.04 -26.74 10.73
C GLU A 580 -23.70 -27.46 10.59
N VAL A 581 -23.70 -28.78 10.59
CA VAL A 581 -22.48 -29.59 10.39
C VAL A 581 -21.82 -29.29 9.04
N ALA A 582 -22.62 -29.12 7.99
CA ALA A 582 -22.12 -28.77 6.67
C ALA A 582 -21.49 -27.36 6.65
N LEU A 583 -22.05 -26.39 7.39
CA LEU A 583 -21.51 -25.04 7.53
C LEU A 583 -20.19 -25.02 8.30
N GLU A 584 -20.10 -25.74 9.42
CA GLU A 584 -18.87 -25.86 10.20
C GLU A 584 -17.75 -26.49 9.37
N PHE A 585 -18.07 -27.56 8.65
CA PHE A 585 -17.11 -28.18 7.75
C PHE A 585 -16.68 -27.23 6.63
N GLY A 586 -17.62 -26.47 6.04
CA GLY A 586 -17.33 -25.43 5.04
C GLY A 586 -16.45 -24.31 5.57
N ALA A 587 -16.72 -23.83 6.78
CA ALA A 587 -15.92 -22.83 7.47
C ALA A 587 -14.48 -23.33 7.74
N LEU A 588 -14.35 -24.56 8.24
CA LEU A 588 -13.05 -25.20 8.47
C LEU A 588 -12.24 -25.31 7.16
N LEU A 589 -12.85 -25.76 6.08
CA LEU A 589 -12.19 -25.85 4.77
C LEU A 589 -11.73 -24.47 4.28
N TYR A 590 -12.54 -23.46 4.48
CA TYR A 590 -12.17 -22.08 4.11
C TYR A 590 -10.97 -21.57 4.94
N LEU A 591 -10.98 -21.79 6.25
CA LEU A 591 -9.87 -21.44 7.15
C LEU A 591 -8.56 -22.15 6.76
N LEU A 592 -8.63 -23.46 6.47
CA LEU A 592 -7.46 -24.22 5.99
C LEU A 592 -6.95 -23.69 4.65
N ALA A 593 -7.85 -23.32 3.74
CA ALA A 593 -7.48 -22.71 2.46
C ALA A 593 -6.81 -21.34 2.66
N ALA A 594 -7.30 -20.52 3.62
CA ALA A 594 -6.70 -19.23 3.96
C ALA A 594 -5.30 -19.40 4.60
N LEU A 595 -5.11 -20.37 5.50
CA LEU A 595 -3.81 -20.70 6.08
C LEU A 595 -2.82 -21.18 5.01
N ARG A 596 -3.27 -21.99 4.06
CA ARG A 596 -2.47 -22.42 2.93
C ARG A 596 -2.08 -21.24 2.03
N GLU A 597 -3.00 -20.31 1.77
CA GLU A 597 -2.70 -19.08 1.03
C GLU A 597 -1.65 -18.24 1.76
N ALA A 598 -1.79 -18.05 3.08
CA ALA A 598 -0.80 -17.34 3.89
C ALA A 598 0.58 -18.00 3.86
N SER A 599 0.65 -19.34 3.82
CA SER A 599 1.90 -20.09 3.78
C SER A 599 2.73 -19.83 2.51
N PHE A 600 2.11 -19.73 1.33
CA PHE A 600 2.87 -19.53 0.09
C PHE A 600 2.98 -18.05 -0.33
N LEU A 601 2.10 -17.16 0.14
CA LEU A 601 2.20 -15.73 -0.10
C LEU A 601 3.18 -15.03 0.86
N GLY A 602 3.31 -15.57 2.06
CA GLY A 602 3.89 -14.90 3.21
C GLY A 602 2.87 -14.02 3.94
N LEU A 603 3.00 -13.94 5.28
CA LEU A 603 2.01 -13.30 6.16
C LEU A 603 1.73 -11.83 5.79
N HIS A 604 2.78 -11.07 5.49
CA HIS A 604 2.64 -9.65 5.13
C HIS A 604 1.81 -9.44 3.85
N MET A 605 2.12 -10.20 2.80
CA MET A 605 1.36 -10.14 1.53
C MET A 605 -0.05 -10.66 1.67
N PHE A 606 -0.27 -11.67 2.53
CA PHE A 606 -1.60 -12.19 2.81
C PHE A 606 -2.48 -11.14 3.49
N ILE A 607 -1.97 -10.47 4.53
CA ILE A 607 -2.69 -9.39 5.23
C ILE A 607 -3.01 -8.24 4.27
N GLU A 608 -2.04 -7.80 3.46
CA GLU A 608 -2.26 -6.77 2.45
C GLU A 608 -3.35 -7.17 1.44
N ASN A 609 -3.31 -8.42 0.94
CA ASN A 609 -4.34 -8.95 0.04
C ASN A 609 -5.73 -9.04 0.70
N LEU A 610 -5.76 -9.35 1.99
CA LEU A 610 -6.98 -9.43 2.78
C LEU A 610 -7.59 -8.03 2.98
N MET A 611 -6.77 -7.02 3.30
CA MET A 611 -7.23 -5.63 3.51
C MET A 611 -7.72 -4.96 2.23
N THR A 612 -7.28 -5.41 1.05
CA THR A 612 -7.81 -4.87 -0.22
C THR A 612 -9.28 -5.24 -0.46
N VAL A 613 -9.81 -6.23 0.26
CA VAL A 613 -11.19 -6.72 0.15
C VAL A 613 -11.80 -6.85 1.54
N PRO A 614 -12.35 -5.78 2.15
CA PRO A 614 -12.91 -5.79 3.51
C PRO A 614 -13.98 -6.86 3.74
N SER A 615 -14.82 -7.13 2.74
CA SER A 615 -15.84 -8.19 2.83
C SER A 615 -15.25 -9.59 3.00
N ARG A 616 -14.03 -9.83 2.51
CA ARG A 616 -13.30 -11.09 2.73
C ARG A 616 -12.79 -11.19 4.18
N VAL A 617 -12.40 -10.06 4.79
CA VAL A 617 -12.06 -10.00 6.22
C VAL A 617 -13.27 -10.37 7.06
N MET A 618 -14.43 -9.78 6.76
CA MET A 618 -15.68 -10.05 7.47
C MET A 618 -16.06 -11.53 7.38
N PHE A 619 -15.95 -12.12 6.18
CA PHE A 619 -16.25 -13.54 5.99
C PHE A 619 -15.25 -14.46 6.71
N LEU A 620 -13.95 -14.13 6.72
CA LEU A 620 -12.95 -14.87 7.48
C LEU A 620 -13.27 -14.86 8.98
N PHE A 621 -13.69 -13.70 9.49
CA PHE A 621 -14.08 -13.55 10.89
C PHE A 621 -15.37 -14.31 11.20
N SER A 622 -16.35 -14.29 10.29
CA SER A 622 -17.58 -15.12 10.38
C SER A 622 -17.24 -16.62 10.47
N CYS A 623 -16.28 -17.11 9.66
CA CYS A 623 -15.86 -18.51 9.74
C CYS A 623 -15.18 -18.85 11.07
N LEU A 624 -14.41 -17.90 11.66
CA LEU A 624 -13.83 -18.08 12.99
C LEU A 624 -14.90 -18.13 14.08
N MET A 625 -15.92 -17.27 14.01
CA MET A 625 -17.06 -17.29 14.93
C MET A 625 -17.88 -18.58 14.80
N MET A 626 -18.07 -19.08 13.56
CA MET A 626 -18.78 -20.33 13.33
C MET A 626 -18.12 -21.52 14.04
N MET A 627 -16.77 -21.55 14.11
CA MET A 627 -16.04 -22.57 14.88
C MET A 627 -16.25 -22.45 16.38
N GLY A 628 -16.77 -21.32 16.88
CA GLY A 628 -17.15 -21.10 18.29
C GLY A 628 -18.54 -21.60 18.65
N ALA A 629 -19.45 -21.73 17.66
CA ALA A 629 -20.84 -22.14 17.92
C ALA A 629 -20.98 -23.50 18.63
N PRO A 630 -20.21 -24.55 18.28
CA PRO A 630 -20.27 -25.81 19.01
C PRO A 630 -19.92 -25.72 20.49
N ILE A 631 -19.02 -24.77 20.85
CA ILE A 631 -18.58 -24.58 22.24
C ILE A 631 -19.76 -24.06 23.07
N LEU A 632 -20.46 -23.03 22.59
CA LEU A 632 -21.65 -22.46 23.24
C LEU A 632 -22.76 -23.50 23.35
N ARG A 633 -22.95 -24.33 22.35
CA ARG A 633 -23.93 -25.42 22.34
C ARG A 633 -23.64 -26.48 23.40
N PHE A 634 -22.35 -26.82 23.61
CA PHE A 634 -21.98 -27.76 24.68
C PHE A 634 -22.13 -27.16 26.07
N SER A 635 -22.07 -25.84 26.20
CA SER A 635 -22.32 -25.12 27.46
C SER A 635 -23.82 -24.86 27.69
N CYS A 636 -24.70 -25.16 26.75
CA CYS A 636 -26.15 -24.88 26.76
C CYS A 636 -26.48 -23.38 26.90
N GLU A 637 -25.61 -22.49 26.40
CA GLU A 637 -25.82 -21.05 26.36
C GLU A 637 -26.58 -20.65 25.07
N ASP A 638 -27.87 -20.94 25.04
CA ASP A 638 -28.73 -20.77 23.86
C ASP A 638 -28.83 -19.31 23.41
N GLU A 639 -28.90 -18.34 24.34
CA GLU A 639 -28.98 -16.92 24.02
C GLU A 639 -27.68 -16.38 23.36
N ALA A 640 -26.54 -16.79 23.91
CA ALA A 640 -25.25 -16.41 23.37
C ALA A 640 -25.03 -16.99 21.98
N GLU A 641 -25.52 -18.24 21.72
CA GLU A 641 -25.45 -18.86 20.41
C GLU A 641 -26.38 -18.17 19.39
N ASP A 642 -27.55 -17.68 19.83
CA ASP A 642 -28.45 -16.90 18.96
C ASP A 642 -27.82 -15.58 18.53
N ILE A 643 -27.20 -14.85 19.47
CA ILE A 643 -26.45 -13.61 19.16
C ILE A 643 -25.29 -13.91 18.19
N LEU A 644 -24.57 -15.00 18.46
CA LEU A 644 -23.47 -15.44 17.58
C LEU A 644 -23.97 -15.74 16.17
N ALA A 645 -25.09 -16.43 16.02
CA ALA A 645 -25.70 -16.74 14.74
C ALA A 645 -26.10 -15.47 13.95
N VAL A 646 -26.69 -14.48 14.62
CA VAL A 646 -26.99 -13.17 14.02
C VAL A 646 -25.72 -12.50 13.52
N MET A 647 -24.66 -12.47 14.33
CA MET A 647 -23.37 -11.88 13.93
C MET A 647 -22.74 -12.62 12.75
N ILE A 648 -22.79 -13.95 12.72
CA ILE A 648 -22.29 -14.76 11.60
C ILE A 648 -23.00 -14.38 10.30
N MET A 649 -24.33 -14.25 10.30
CA MET A 649 -25.09 -13.88 9.11
C MET A 649 -24.78 -12.46 8.62
N LEU A 650 -24.71 -11.49 9.55
CA LEU A 650 -24.37 -10.10 9.23
C LEU A 650 -22.95 -9.98 8.64
N LEU A 651 -22.01 -10.80 9.08
CA LEU A 651 -20.64 -10.79 8.57
C LEU A 651 -20.45 -11.61 7.28
N THR A 652 -21.30 -12.62 7.05
CA THR A 652 -21.25 -13.49 5.85
C THR A 652 -21.84 -12.80 4.63
N SER A 653 -22.99 -12.11 4.77
CA SER A 653 -23.71 -11.54 3.64
C SER A 653 -22.93 -10.52 2.80
N PRO A 654 -22.08 -9.62 3.37
CA PRO A 654 -21.32 -8.66 2.58
C PRO A 654 -20.29 -9.29 1.65
N TYR A 655 -19.88 -10.54 1.90
CA TYR A 655 -18.94 -11.24 1.02
C TYR A 655 -19.54 -11.53 -0.36
N PHE A 656 -20.87 -11.59 -0.47
CA PHE A 656 -21.55 -11.69 -1.76
C PHE A 656 -21.25 -10.50 -2.68
N LEU A 657 -21.09 -9.31 -2.10
CA LEU A 657 -20.76 -8.09 -2.84
C LEU A 657 -19.37 -8.16 -3.52
N PHE A 658 -18.43 -8.92 -2.96
CA PHE A 658 -17.14 -9.16 -3.63
C PHE A 658 -17.32 -9.82 -5.00
N PHE A 659 -18.15 -10.84 -5.08
CA PHE A 659 -18.44 -11.52 -6.35
C PHE A 659 -19.25 -10.65 -7.29
N CYS A 660 -20.20 -9.87 -6.76
CA CYS A 660 -21.00 -8.96 -7.57
C CYS A 660 -20.16 -7.92 -8.33
N ARG A 661 -19.01 -7.47 -7.77
CA ARG A 661 -18.06 -6.59 -8.48
C ARG A 661 -17.51 -7.21 -9.76
N GLY A 662 -17.41 -8.53 -9.85
CA GLY A 662 -16.90 -9.25 -11.02
C GLY A 662 -17.84 -9.24 -12.21
N PHE A 663 -19.12 -8.89 -12.03
CA PHE A 663 -20.11 -8.84 -13.10
C PHE A 663 -20.25 -7.45 -13.69
N LYS A 664 -20.16 -7.33 -15.00
CA LYS A 664 -20.18 -6.04 -15.73
C LYS A 664 -21.46 -5.22 -15.45
N THR A 665 -22.60 -5.88 -15.26
CA THR A 665 -23.91 -5.24 -15.04
C THR A 665 -24.09 -4.72 -13.62
N VAL A 666 -23.64 -5.47 -12.61
CA VAL A 666 -23.88 -5.19 -11.18
C VAL A 666 -22.67 -4.52 -10.53
N GLY A 667 -21.48 -4.78 -11.05
CA GLY A 667 -20.21 -4.30 -10.49
C GLY A 667 -20.15 -2.78 -10.25
N PRO A 668 -20.54 -1.95 -11.23
CA PRO A 668 -20.53 -0.48 -11.03
C PRO A 668 -21.37 -0.03 -9.84
N PHE A 669 -22.58 -0.62 -9.66
CA PHE A 669 -23.47 -0.28 -8.54
C PHE A 669 -22.87 -0.68 -7.19
N VAL A 670 -22.23 -1.84 -7.10
CA VAL A 670 -21.56 -2.27 -5.86
C VAL A 670 -20.41 -1.34 -5.49
N VAL A 671 -19.63 -0.87 -6.47
CA VAL A 671 -18.56 0.09 -6.22
C VAL A 671 -19.11 1.44 -5.74
N MET A 672 -20.22 1.90 -6.34
CA MET A 672 -20.92 3.11 -5.91
C MET A 672 -21.38 3.00 -4.46
N ILE A 673 -22.10 1.91 -4.12
CA ILE A 673 -22.58 1.65 -2.75
C ILE A 673 -21.42 1.64 -1.76
N TYR A 674 -20.33 0.93 -2.09
CA TYR A 674 -19.18 0.86 -1.20
C TYR A 674 -18.55 2.25 -0.94
N ARG A 675 -18.38 3.06 -1.97
CA ARG A 675 -17.84 4.44 -1.80
C ARG A 675 -18.78 5.35 -1.04
N MET A 676 -20.11 5.25 -1.28
CA MET A 676 -21.11 6.01 -0.53
C MET A 676 -21.12 5.61 0.95
N VAL A 677 -21.09 4.31 1.25
CA VAL A 677 -21.11 3.82 2.63
C VAL A 677 -19.85 4.22 3.39
N MET A 678 -18.67 3.97 2.81
CA MET A 678 -17.39 4.25 3.49
C MET A 678 -16.99 5.73 3.49
N GLY A 679 -17.52 6.51 2.56
CA GLY A 679 -17.24 7.95 2.46
C GLY A 679 -18.33 8.80 3.11
N ASP A 680 -19.48 8.85 2.47
CA ASP A 680 -20.52 9.84 2.81
C ASP A 680 -21.32 9.42 4.04
N LEU A 681 -21.76 8.14 4.09
CA LEU A 681 -22.57 7.64 5.20
C LEU A 681 -21.80 7.67 6.52
N LEU A 682 -20.54 7.24 6.53
CA LEU A 682 -19.75 7.22 7.76
C LEU A 682 -19.52 8.63 8.33
N ARG A 683 -19.24 9.61 7.45
CA ARG A 683 -19.11 11.02 7.83
C ARG A 683 -20.43 11.59 8.34
N PHE A 684 -21.52 11.27 7.64
CA PHE A 684 -22.86 11.67 8.05
C PHE A 684 -23.22 11.12 9.42
N VAL A 685 -23.06 9.80 9.64
CA VAL A 685 -23.39 9.14 10.90
C VAL A 685 -22.61 9.76 12.08
N SER A 686 -21.34 10.12 11.89
CA SER A 686 -20.57 10.77 12.95
C SER A 686 -21.19 12.10 13.42
N ILE A 687 -21.70 12.91 12.50
CA ILE A 687 -22.38 14.18 12.81
C ILE A 687 -23.77 13.92 13.38
N TYR A 688 -24.52 13.01 12.75
CA TYR A 688 -25.87 12.63 13.14
C TYR A 688 -25.93 12.12 14.59
N MET A 689 -24.96 11.23 14.98
CA MET A 689 -24.90 10.68 16.34
C MET A 689 -24.71 11.76 17.41
N VAL A 690 -24.01 12.85 17.12
CA VAL A 690 -23.87 13.96 18.08
C VAL A 690 -25.23 14.58 18.39
N PHE A 691 -26.07 14.84 17.39
CA PHE A 691 -27.41 15.38 17.58
C PHE A 691 -28.34 14.37 18.27
N VAL A 692 -28.33 13.13 17.81
CA VAL A 692 -29.15 12.06 18.41
C VAL A 692 -28.83 11.88 19.89
N MET A 693 -27.58 11.83 20.26
CA MET A 693 -27.16 11.72 21.67
C MET A 693 -27.60 12.94 22.50
N GLY A 694 -27.44 14.14 21.98
CA GLY A 694 -27.87 15.36 22.69
C GLY A 694 -29.39 15.39 22.94
N PHE A 695 -30.17 15.15 21.87
CA PHE A 695 -31.63 15.14 22.00
C PHE A 695 -32.15 13.91 22.79
N SER A 696 -31.51 12.75 22.68
CA SER A 696 -31.90 11.58 23.46
C SER A 696 -31.78 11.81 24.97
N GLN A 697 -30.71 12.47 25.41
CA GLN A 697 -30.55 12.83 26.80
C GLN A 697 -31.58 13.87 27.25
N ALA A 698 -31.89 14.87 26.43
CA ALA A 698 -32.92 15.86 26.71
C ALA A 698 -34.30 15.19 26.88
N TYR A 699 -34.69 14.32 25.97
CA TYR A 699 -35.95 13.57 26.04
C TYR A 699 -35.97 12.59 27.22
N TYR A 700 -34.87 11.89 27.49
CA TYR A 700 -34.78 11.04 28.67
C TYR A 700 -35.10 11.83 29.97
N ILE A 701 -34.55 13.06 30.10
CA ILE A 701 -34.84 13.93 31.28
C ILE A 701 -36.30 14.37 31.29
N ILE A 702 -36.89 14.76 30.15
CA ILE A 702 -38.31 15.12 30.05
C ILE A 702 -39.21 13.95 30.45
N PHE A 703 -38.89 12.75 29.99
CA PHE A 703 -39.67 11.54 30.25
C PHE A 703 -39.43 10.92 31.64
N LEU A 704 -38.50 11.42 32.43
CA LEU A 704 -38.42 11.10 33.84
C LEU A 704 -39.65 11.55 34.63
N SER A 705 -40.37 12.60 34.14
CA SER A 705 -41.64 13.10 34.72
C SER A 705 -42.88 12.43 34.09
N PHE A 706 -42.72 11.34 33.32
CA PHE A 706 -43.82 10.64 32.71
C PHE A 706 -44.70 9.97 33.77
N ASP A 707 -45.93 10.48 33.94
CA ASP A 707 -46.92 9.97 34.90
C ASP A 707 -47.50 8.66 34.34
N ASN A 708 -47.24 7.54 35.01
CA ASN A 708 -47.94 6.30 34.76
C ASN A 708 -49.26 6.39 35.46
N PRO A 709 -50.39 6.62 34.75
CA PRO A 709 -51.67 6.77 35.44
C PRO A 709 -52.01 5.41 36.08
N SER A 710 -51.83 5.32 37.40
CA SER A 710 -52.50 4.29 38.18
C SER A 710 -53.96 4.61 38.13
N THR A 711 -54.68 3.97 37.21
CA THR A 711 -56.16 4.08 37.09
C THR A 711 -56.77 3.37 38.29
N PRO A 712 -57.61 4.08 39.13
CA PRO A 712 -58.36 3.44 40.20
C PRO A 712 -59.47 2.53 39.74
N ASP A 713 -59.90 2.54 38.47
CA ASP A 713 -61.07 1.84 37.98
C ASP A 713 -60.74 1.09 36.68
N GLY A 714 -60.14 -0.11 36.75
CA GLY A 714 -60.29 -1.23 35.84
C GLY A 714 -60.27 -1.03 34.30
N VAL A 715 -59.80 0.08 33.79
CA VAL A 715 -59.56 0.28 32.34
C VAL A 715 -58.05 0.25 32.14
N ASP A 716 -57.63 -0.82 31.50
CA ASP A 716 -56.23 -1.03 31.10
C ASP A 716 -55.74 0.03 30.06
N ASP A 717 -55.47 1.22 30.50
CA ASP A 717 -54.67 2.19 29.73
C ASP A 717 -53.16 1.93 30.00
N THR A 718 -52.70 0.83 29.48
CA THR A 718 -51.30 0.42 29.56
C THR A 718 -50.47 1.17 28.52
N VAL A 719 -50.37 2.46 28.60
CA VAL A 719 -49.33 3.20 27.88
C VAL A 719 -48.10 3.29 28.80
N SER A 720 -47.21 2.34 28.65
CA SER A 720 -45.91 2.34 29.32
C SER A 720 -45.04 3.51 28.83
N ASN A 721 -44.14 4.04 29.67
CA ASN A 721 -43.17 5.04 29.24
C ASN A 721 -42.36 4.54 28.03
N PRO A 722 -42.41 5.21 26.87
CA PRO A 722 -41.70 4.79 25.67
C PRO A 722 -40.19 5.07 25.72
N MET A 723 -39.69 5.80 26.73
CA MET A 723 -38.27 6.19 26.89
C MET A 723 -37.78 5.97 28.34
N PRO A 724 -37.92 4.75 28.92
CA PRO A 724 -37.55 4.50 30.32
C PRO A 724 -36.03 4.54 30.56
N ASN A 725 -35.24 4.31 29.54
CA ASN A 725 -33.77 4.23 29.59
C ASN A 725 -33.13 5.17 28.56
N PRO A 726 -31.91 5.66 28.77
CA PRO A 726 -31.19 6.48 27.79
C PRO A 726 -30.99 5.80 26.44
N VAL A 727 -30.87 4.47 26.41
CA VAL A 727 -30.68 3.69 25.18
C VAL A 727 -31.98 3.65 24.36
N GLU A 728 -33.10 3.44 25.02
CA GLU A 728 -34.41 3.48 24.37
C GLU A 728 -34.79 4.88 23.91
N ALA A 729 -34.44 5.94 24.66
CA ALA A 729 -34.53 7.33 24.20
C ALA A 729 -33.69 7.56 22.93
N GLY A 730 -32.50 6.99 22.84
CA GLY A 730 -31.68 7.04 21.62
C GLY A 730 -32.32 6.32 20.44
N MET A 731 -32.93 5.16 20.68
CA MET A 731 -33.68 4.42 19.67
C MET A 731 -34.93 5.17 19.22
N ALA A 732 -35.67 5.77 20.14
CA ALA A 732 -36.82 6.62 19.85
C ALA A 732 -36.42 7.83 18.98
N MET A 733 -35.29 8.50 19.27
CA MET A 733 -34.76 9.58 18.41
C MET A 733 -34.42 9.09 17.01
N PHE A 734 -33.82 7.92 16.90
CA PHE A 734 -33.56 7.31 15.59
C PHE A 734 -34.84 7.04 14.81
N LEU A 735 -35.86 6.44 15.45
CA LEU A 735 -37.16 6.17 14.82
C LEU A 735 -37.88 7.45 14.44
N MET A 736 -37.88 8.49 15.29
CA MET A 736 -38.45 9.79 14.98
C MET A 736 -37.76 10.44 13.80
N SER A 737 -36.44 10.30 13.63
CA SER A 737 -35.72 10.81 12.47
C SER A 737 -36.13 10.15 11.15
N LEU A 738 -36.68 8.95 11.20
CA LEU A 738 -37.24 8.19 10.07
C LEU A 738 -38.73 8.45 9.85
N ASN A 739 -39.29 9.50 10.44
CA ASN A 739 -40.70 9.88 10.38
C ASN A 739 -41.70 8.93 11.11
N THR A 740 -41.26 8.06 11.98
CA THR A 740 -42.11 7.22 12.86
C THR A 740 -42.23 7.89 14.23
N PHE A 741 -43.08 8.90 14.32
CA PHE A 741 -43.19 9.72 15.55
C PHE A 741 -44.60 9.73 16.17
N GLY A 742 -45.63 9.08 15.57
CA GLY A 742 -47.01 9.16 16.02
C GLY A 742 -47.20 8.76 17.48
N ASP A 743 -46.68 7.63 17.88
CA ASP A 743 -46.82 7.09 19.24
C ASP A 743 -46.03 7.93 20.26
N TYR A 744 -44.83 8.38 19.88
CA TYR A 744 -43.99 9.24 20.71
C TYR A 744 -44.58 10.63 20.89
N PHE A 745 -45.19 11.20 19.86
CA PHE A 745 -45.82 12.51 19.93
C PHE A 745 -47.06 12.51 20.84
N SER A 746 -47.88 11.44 20.81
CA SER A 746 -48.98 11.28 21.72
C SER A 746 -48.52 11.10 23.18
N ALA A 747 -47.35 10.54 23.42
CA ALA A 747 -46.78 10.38 24.73
C ALA A 747 -46.32 11.70 25.39
N PHE A 748 -46.06 12.75 24.60
CA PHE A 748 -45.66 14.05 25.12
C PHE A 748 -46.74 14.68 26.01
N GLU A 749 -48.05 14.43 25.73
CA GLU A 749 -49.16 14.93 26.50
C GLU A 749 -49.25 14.35 27.92
N LYS A 750 -48.52 13.25 28.19
CA LYS A 750 -48.46 12.56 29.48
C LYS A 750 -47.26 12.94 30.33
N THR A 751 -46.45 13.88 29.87
CA THR A 751 -45.32 14.43 30.63
C THR A 751 -45.65 15.78 31.24
N GLU A 752 -45.06 16.14 32.39
CA GLU A 752 -45.23 17.46 33.00
C GLU A 752 -44.67 18.59 32.10
N HIS A 753 -43.72 18.27 31.21
CA HIS A 753 -43.00 19.18 30.33
C HIS A 753 -43.49 19.08 28.87
N GLU A 754 -44.79 19.08 28.64
CA GLU A 754 -45.39 18.90 27.30
C GLU A 754 -44.93 19.97 26.30
N LEU A 755 -44.87 21.26 26.72
CA LEU A 755 -44.47 22.32 25.82
C LEU A 755 -43.02 22.21 25.40
N GLU A 756 -42.15 21.94 26.34
CA GLU A 756 -40.70 21.73 26.12
C GLU A 756 -40.46 20.56 25.22
N ALA A 757 -41.17 19.43 25.40
CA ALA A 757 -41.11 18.26 24.54
C ALA A 757 -41.51 18.57 23.12
N LYS A 758 -42.61 19.30 22.90
CA LYS A 758 -43.09 19.71 21.58
C LYS A 758 -42.13 20.69 20.90
N VAL A 759 -41.54 21.65 21.65
CA VAL A 759 -40.51 22.57 21.12
C VAL A 759 -39.25 21.81 20.71
N CYS A 760 -38.74 20.92 21.56
CA CYS A 760 -37.61 20.05 21.23
C CYS A 760 -37.89 19.20 19.97
N PHE A 761 -39.11 18.69 19.82
CA PHE A 761 -39.52 17.92 18.65
C PHE A 761 -39.43 18.75 17.36
N VAL A 762 -39.94 19.96 17.34
CA VAL A 762 -39.87 20.85 16.16
C VAL A 762 -38.42 21.17 15.80
N ILE A 763 -37.57 21.45 16.81
CA ILE A 763 -36.15 21.70 16.59
C ILE A 763 -35.46 20.48 16.04
N PHE A 764 -35.66 19.31 16.65
CA PHE A 764 -35.09 18.03 16.21
C PHE A 764 -35.49 17.68 14.78
N MET A 765 -36.78 17.75 14.46
CA MET A 765 -37.27 17.46 13.11
C MET A 765 -36.71 18.45 12.09
N GLY A 766 -36.62 19.73 12.43
CA GLY A 766 -36.03 20.75 11.56
C GLY A 766 -34.56 20.49 11.26
N ILE A 767 -33.77 20.16 12.27
CA ILE A 767 -32.32 19.92 12.10
C ILE A 767 -32.06 18.54 11.48
N VAL A 768 -32.67 17.49 12.02
CA VAL A 768 -32.31 16.11 11.65
C VAL A 768 -33.06 15.66 10.42
N ALA A 769 -34.39 15.67 10.44
CA ALA A 769 -35.20 15.14 9.36
C ALA A 769 -35.17 16.02 8.11
N ILE A 770 -35.26 17.37 8.27
CA ILE A 770 -35.30 18.25 7.10
C ILE A 770 -33.88 18.60 6.62
N LEU A 771 -32.96 19.02 7.48
CA LEU A 771 -31.65 19.50 7.06
C LEU A 771 -30.66 18.36 6.84
N LEU A 772 -30.41 17.52 7.86
CA LEU A 772 -29.34 16.50 7.81
C LEU A 772 -29.64 15.39 6.80
N VAL A 773 -30.88 14.87 6.77
CA VAL A 773 -31.23 13.79 5.82
C VAL A 773 -31.18 14.30 4.37
N ASN A 774 -31.66 15.53 4.09
CA ASN A 774 -31.53 16.11 2.76
C ASN A 774 -30.07 16.37 2.38
N MET A 775 -29.21 16.76 3.34
CA MET A 775 -27.78 16.89 3.12
C MET A 775 -27.14 15.53 2.77
N LEU A 776 -27.55 14.43 3.42
CA LEU A 776 -27.08 13.07 3.08
C LEU A 776 -27.47 12.71 1.64
N ILE A 777 -28.72 12.94 1.26
CA ILE A 777 -29.21 12.67 -0.11
C ILE A 777 -28.37 13.48 -1.12
N ALA A 778 -28.12 14.76 -0.85
CA ALA A 778 -27.32 15.60 -1.73
C ALA A 778 -25.84 15.12 -1.84
N MET A 779 -25.21 14.72 -0.72
CA MET A 779 -23.86 14.17 -0.72
C MET A 779 -23.78 12.88 -1.53
N MET A 780 -24.72 11.92 -1.28
CA MET A 780 -24.78 10.67 -2.01
C MET A 780 -25.06 10.90 -3.50
N GLY A 781 -25.91 11.86 -3.85
CA GLY A 781 -26.18 12.24 -5.24
C GLY A 781 -24.95 12.79 -5.95
N ASN A 782 -24.19 13.65 -5.28
CA ASN A 782 -22.93 14.17 -5.81
C ASN A 782 -21.87 13.07 -6.01
N THR A 783 -21.72 12.18 -5.04
CA THR A 783 -20.81 11.03 -5.14
C THR A 783 -21.24 10.08 -6.26
N TYR A 784 -22.55 9.83 -6.41
CA TYR A 784 -23.07 9.05 -7.53
C TYR A 784 -22.69 9.66 -8.88
N GLN A 785 -22.91 10.95 -9.05
CA GLN A 785 -22.60 11.67 -10.29
C GLN A 785 -21.10 11.61 -10.60
N LYS A 786 -20.26 11.90 -9.61
CA LYS A 786 -18.78 11.80 -9.76
C LYS A 786 -18.33 10.41 -10.21
N ILE A 787 -18.89 9.34 -9.65
CA ILE A 787 -18.54 7.96 -10.02
C ILE A 787 -19.13 7.58 -11.39
N ALA A 788 -20.34 8.03 -11.71
CA ALA A 788 -20.98 7.77 -13.00
C ALA A 788 -20.22 8.40 -14.17
N GLU A 789 -19.61 9.57 -13.96
CA GLU A 789 -18.74 10.24 -14.92
C GLU A 789 -17.43 9.49 -15.12
N THR A 790 -16.95 8.75 -14.10
CA THR A 790 -15.68 7.99 -14.14
C THR A 790 -15.91 6.60 -14.74
N ARG A 791 -16.00 6.53 -16.06
CA ARG A 791 -16.27 5.30 -16.83
C ARG A 791 -15.33 4.12 -16.50
N ASN A 792 -14.10 4.41 -16.08
CA ASN A 792 -13.05 3.39 -15.91
C ASN A 792 -12.94 2.85 -14.48
N GLU A 793 -13.69 3.37 -13.51
CA GLU A 793 -13.58 2.92 -12.11
C GLU A 793 -14.03 1.45 -11.94
N TRP A 794 -15.09 1.01 -12.65
CA TRP A 794 -15.45 -0.41 -12.64
C TRP A 794 -14.32 -1.28 -13.18
N GLN A 795 -13.65 -0.84 -14.23
CA GLN A 795 -12.55 -1.56 -14.85
C GLN A 795 -11.37 -1.74 -13.87
N ARG A 796 -11.05 -0.72 -13.08
CA ARG A 796 -10.06 -0.80 -11.99
C ARG A 796 -10.48 -1.80 -10.91
N GLN A 797 -11.75 -1.80 -10.50
CA GLN A 797 -12.24 -2.76 -9.51
C GLN A 797 -12.25 -4.19 -10.05
N TRP A 798 -12.59 -4.38 -11.31
CA TRP A 798 -12.49 -5.68 -11.98
C TRP A 798 -11.02 -6.14 -12.05
N ALA A 799 -10.10 -5.25 -12.40
CA ALA A 799 -8.66 -5.54 -12.39
C ALA A 799 -8.16 -5.96 -10.99
N ARG A 800 -8.60 -5.28 -9.94
CA ARG A 800 -8.29 -5.68 -8.55
C ARG A 800 -8.77 -7.10 -8.24
N ILE A 801 -9.96 -7.48 -8.68
CA ILE A 801 -10.46 -8.87 -8.52
C ILE A 801 -9.55 -9.86 -9.25
N VAL A 802 -9.16 -9.55 -10.49
CA VAL A 802 -8.25 -10.40 -11.26
C VAL A 802 -6.96 -10.65 -10.50
N LEU A 803 -6.35 -9.59 -9.96
CA LEU A 803 -5.09 -9.69 -9.21
C LEU A 803 -5.27 -10.37 -7.84
N VAL A 804 -6.37 -10.13 -7.13
CA VAL A 804 -6.67 -10.80 -5.84
C VAL A 804 -6.83 -12.31 -6.04
N VAL A 805 -7.56 -12.72 -7.07
CA VAL A 805 -7.74 -14.15 -7.40
C VAL A 805 -6.42 -14.78 -7.86
N GLU A 806 -5.60 -14.03 -8.63
CA GLU A 806 -4.27 -14.46 -9.05
C GLU A 806 -3.34 -14.68 -7.85
N ARG A 807 -3.35 -13.79 -6.86
CA ARG A 807 -2.55 -13.92 -5.64
C ARG A 807 -2.87 -15.21 -4.88
N GLY A 808 -4.11 -15.69 -4.92
CA GLY A 808 -4.55 -16.97 -4.36
C GLY A 808 -4.10 -18.23 -5.13
N VAL A 809 -3.31 -18.10 -6.22
CA VAL A 809 -2.79 -19.24 -7.00
C VAL A 809 -1.37 -19.58 -6.54
N PRO A 810 -0.98 -20.86 -6.36
CA PRO A 810 0.39 -21.24 -6.03
C PRO A 810 1.41 -20.83 -7.12
N PRO A 811 2.68 -20.49 -6.76
CA PRO A 811 3.69 -20.00 -7.70
C PRO A 811 3.95 -20.95 -8.90
N LYS A 812 4.02 -22.27 -8.65
CA LYS A 812 4.22 -23.27 -9.71
C LYS A 812 3.07 -23.27 -10.74
N GLU A 813 1.84 -23.16 -10.28
CA GLU A 813 0.66 -23.09 -11.14
C GLU A 813 0.63 -21.78 -11.94
N ARG A 814 1.03 -20.64 -11.33
CA ARG A 814 1.14 -19.35 -12.02
C ARG A 814 2.10 -19.43 -13.20
N LEU A 815 3.29 -20.03 -13.02
CA LEU A 815 4.25 -20.22 -14.10
C LEU A 815 3.67 -21.03 -15.26
N THR A 816 2.97 -22.13 -14.97
CA THR A 816 2.31 -22.93 -16.00
C THR A 816 1.26 -22.09 -16.75
N LYS A 817 0.48 -21.28 -16.03
CA LYS A 817 -0.57 -20.43 -16.63
C LYS A 817 0.01 -19.25 -17.40
N LEU A 818 1.15 -18.70 -16.97
CA LEU A 818 1.90 -17.67 -17.71
C LEU A 818 2.23 -18.14 -19.13
N MET A 819 2.61 -19.41 -19.29
CA MET A 819 2.92 -19.99 -20.60
C MET A 819 1.72 -20.04 -21.56
N TRP A 820 0.48 -19.99 -21.05
CA TRP A 820 -0.72 -20.06 -21.89
C TRP A 820 -1.03 -18.74 -22.60
N TYR A 821 -0.69 -17.58 -22.00
CA TYR A 821 -0.96 -16.28 -22.59
C TYR A 821 0.29 -15.51 -23.03
N SER A 822 1.48 -16.07 -22.82
CA SER A 822 2.74 -15.44 -23.24
C SER A 822 3.46 -16.26 -24.31
N GLN A 823 4.20 -15.55 -25.19
CA GLN A 823 5.04 -16.13 -26.24
C GLN A 823 6.50 -15.68 -26.05
N PRO A 824 7.49 -16.47 -26.48
CA PRO A 824 8.88 -16.05 -26.43
C PRO A 824 9.15 -15.01 -27.54
N MET A 825 9.90 -13.95 -27.20
CA MET A 825 10.45 -12.98 -28.13
C MET A 825 11.74 -13.51 -28.80
N SER A 826 12.25 -12.74 -29.73
CA SER A 826 13.54 -13.04 -30.43
C SER A 826 14.74 -13.11 -29.47
N ASP A 827 14.69 -12.35 -28.37
CA ASP A 827 15.70 -12.31 -27.30
C ASP A 827 15.48 -13.34 -26.16
N GLY A 828 14.47 -14.20 -26.26
CA GLY A 828 14.11 -15.20 -25.29
C GLY A 828 13.25 -14.69 -24.13
N ARG A 829 13.00 -13.39 -23.99
CA ARG A 829 12.06 -12.85 -23.00
C ARG A 829 10.62 -13.28 -23.33
N ARG A 830 9.76 -13.35 -22.32
CA ARG A 830 8.34 -13.64 -22.49
C ARG A 830 7.56 -12.37 -22.76
N ALA A 831 6.65 -12.40 -23.73
CA ALA A 831 5.85 -11.25 -24.14
C ALA A 831 4.38 -11.59 -24.35
N LEU A 832 3.53 -10.58 -24.18
CA LEU A 832 2.15 -10.58 -24.63
C LEU A 832 2.11 -10.14 -26.09
N VAL A 833 1.51 -10.95 -26.95
CA VAL A 833 1.42 -10.68 -28.38
C VAL A 833 0.03 -10.17 -28.72
N LEU A 834 -0.03 -8.94 -29.26
CA LEU A 834 -1.27 -8.27 -29.62
C LEU A 834 -1.32 -7.91 -31.10
N ARG A 835 -2.51 -7.90 -31.65
CA ARG A 835 -2.80 -7.35 -32.97
C ARG A 835 -3.30 -5.93 -32.82
N LEU A 836 -2.55 -4.98 -33.35
CA LEU A 836 -2.85 -3.55 -33.29
C LEU A 836 -3.32 -3.08 -34.64
N ASN A 837 -4.34 -2.22 -34.66
CA ASN A 837 -4.72 -1.48 -35.85
C ASN A 837 -4.01 -0.13 -35.80
N GLN A 838 -3.16 0.17 -36.78
CA GLN A 838 -2.31 1.35 -36.81
C GLN A 838 -2.85 2.39 -37.77
N THR A 839 -2.86 3.63 -37.36
CA THR A 839 -3.04 4.79 -38.24
C THR A 839 -1.77 5.08 -39.03
N GLU A 840 -1.82 5.95 -40.01
CA GLU A 840 -0.61 6.37 -40.76
C GLU A 840 0.37 7.09 -39.83
N GLN A 841 -0.13 7.87 -38.87
CA GLN A 841 0.68 8.55 -37.87
C GLN A 841 1.42 7.56 -36.97
N ASP A 842 0.73 6.52 -36.48
CA ASP A 842 1.36 5.45 -35.69
C ASP A 842 2.48 4.73 -36.46
N LYS A 843 2.36 4.62 -37.78
CA LYS A 843 3.39 4.00 -38.62
C LYS A 843 4.62 4.88 -38.76
N GLU A 844 4.46 6.20 -38.86
CA GLU A 844 5.58 7.15 -38.92
C GLU A 844 6.33 7.16 -37.60
N GLU A 845 5.64 7.31 -36.46
CA GLU A 845 6.22 7.21 -35.13
C GLU A 845 6.98 5.88 -34.93
N MET A 846 6.41 4.79 -35.44
CA MET A 846 7.04 3.49 -35.39
C MET A 846 8.35 3.43 -36.20
N LYS A 847 8.44 4.07 -37.33
CA LYS A 847 9.69 4.10 -38.09
C LYS A 847 10.78 4.86 -37.36
N GLU A 848 10.41 5.97 -36.71
CA GLU A 848 11.33 6.77 -35.88
C GLU A 848 11.86 5.95 -34.68
N ILE A 849 10.98 5.28 -33.98
CA ILE A 849 11.36 4.40 -32.86
C ILE A 849 12.27 3.25 -33.32
N LEU A 850 12.00 2.65 -34.47
CA LEU A 850 12.84 1.56 -35.00
C LEU A 850 14.24 2.08 -35.43
N GLU A 851 14.32 3.30 -35.95
CA GLU A 851 15.60 3.91 -36.29
C GLU A 851 16.39 4.25 -35.03
N MET A 852 15.75 4.85 -34.00
CA MET A 852 16.33 5.12 -32.71
C MET A 852 16.89 3.83 -32.06
N LYS A 853 16.14 2.73 -32.05
CA LYS A 853 16.61 1.42 -31.55
C LYS A 853 17.84 0.90 -32.30
N ARG A 854 17.90 1.09 -33.61
CA ARG A 854 19.07 0.70 -34.41
C ARG A 854 20.31 1.51 -34.01
N VAL A 855 20.16 2.80 -33.79
CA VAL A 855 21.25 3.67 -33.33
C VAL A 855 21.69 3.28 -31.93
N HIS A 856 20.74 3.13 -31.00
CA HIS A 856 20.98 2.65 -29.64
C HIS A 856 21.80 1.36 -29.61
N ASN A 857 21.36 0.33 -30.33
CA ASN A 857 22.04 -0.97 -30.36
C ASN A 857 23.48 -0.86 -30.88
N ARG A 858 23.71 -0.04 -31.91
CA ARG A 858 25.06 0.22 -32.45
C ARG A 858 25.96 0.89 -31.39
N ILE A 859 25.43 1.84 -30.63
CA ILE A 859 26.20 2.56 -29.61
C ILE A 859 26.51 1.64 -28.44
N VAL A 860 25.54 0.87 -27.96
CA VAL A 860 25.74 -0.11 -26.87
C VAL A 860 26.78 -1.16 -27.28
N GLU A 861 26.70 -1.68 -28.48
CA GLU A 861 27.68 -2.67 -29.01
C GLU A 861 29.10 -2.06 -29.07
N LYS A 862 29.22 -0.80 -29.55
CA LYS A 862 30.51 -0.09 -29.55
C LYS A 862 31.06 0.12 -28.13
N ARG A 863 30.18 0.47 -27.17
CA ARG A 863 30.57 0.64 -25.75
C ARG A 863 31.07 -0.67 -25.16
N GLN A 864 30.34 -1.76 -25.37
CA GLN A 864 30.73 -3.10 -24.91
C GLN A 864 32.07 -3.55 -25.50
N LYS A 865 32.28 -3.34 -26.79
CA LYS A 865 33.57 -3.65 -27.46
C LYS A 865 34.73 -2.83 -26.91
N ARG A 866 34.50 -1.56 -26.53
CA ARG A 866 35.53 -0.72 -25.86
C ARG A 866 35.87 -1.24 -24.47
N LEU A 867 34.83 -1.56 -23.66
CA LEU A 867 35.01 -2.11 -22.32
C LEU A 867 35.74 -3.46 -22.33
N ALA A 868 35.39 -4.35 -23.25
CA ALA A 868 36.08 -5.62 -23.43
C ALA A 868 37.55 -5.46 -23.83
N LYS A 869 37.89 -4.45 -24.64
CA LYS A 869 39.28 -4.12 -24.97
C LYS A 869 40.06 -3.60 -23.78
N LEU A 870 39.44 -2.76 -22.93
CA LEU A 870 40.07 -2.23 -21.71
C LEU A 870 40.28 -3.34 -20.68
N SER A 871 39.31 -4.22 -20.48
CA SER A 871 39.44 -5.39 -19.60
C SER A 871 40.55 -6.34 -20.04
N ASN A 872 40.68 -6.61 -21.33
CA ASN A 872 41.75 -7.46 -21.86
C ASN A 872 43.13 -6.81 -21.75
N ASN A 873 43.24 -5.49 -21.79
CA ASN A 873 44.51 -4.78 -21.55
C ASN A 873 44.95 -4.73 -20.08
N HIS A 874 44.00 -4.82 -19.14
CA HIS A 874 44.31 -4.95 -17.70
C HIS A 874 44.71 -6.35 -17.25
N ILE A 875 44.50 -7.37 -18.04
CA ILE A 875 44.95 -8.75 -17.76
C ILE A 875 46.40 -8.99 -18.29
N LEU A 876 46.93 -8.07 -19.08
CA LEU A 876 48.26 -8.15 -19.66
C LEU A 876 49.32 -7.26 -18.97
N PHE A 877 49.01 -6.65 -17.82
CA PHE A 877 49.95 -5.95 -16.95
C PHE A 877 49.84 -6.54 -15.52
#